data_260d5c78466314806a879d2ffae4e5b9
#
_entry.id   260d5c78466314806a879d2ffae4e5b9
#
_cell.length_a   1.000
_cell.length_b   1.000
_cell.length_c   1.000
_cell.angle_alpha   90.00
_cell.angle_beta   90.00
_cell.angle_gamma   90.00
#
_symmetry.space_group_name_H-M   'P 1'
#
loop_
_entity.id
_entity.type
_entity.pdbx_description
1 polymer ?
#
loop_
_entity_poly.entity_id
_entity_poly.type
_entity_poly.pdbx_seq_one_letter_code
_entity_poly.pdbx_strand_id
1 'polypeptide(L)'
;MSRKRNLWRGLTTLTASLLTVSVAAGPVVDSYRTDIDKFLGTKSSAMVTDSTDEDLYTYKSDYSSTTELLDSIEDLGERMSEEGTVLLKNENNALPLSKDETQKLSLLGFSSYYPVQGGDMGSSLSVNKGTDADTVDFVEALNAKGFGINEDLQKLYKSLEADFKTEVNMWGNIMEYYHITAPATDGVFASKEPSQEKMDSVDDKWKDSMDDYNVMLVTIGRSSTENGTYLPGVDGVDASQDLNQTDPLGLSDDERDLINAAVEAKENNGGKVIVMLNNANAMEIDEIKNNDGVDAIMEIGFPGGYGFYGVADILSGEANPSGHLTDTYAVTNANSPAAQNFGNYEWTNADPSVNINAEEVEAEDIYAGYKYYETRYADTVLGQGNADATVGSSTGKAWNYDDEVSYPFGYGLSYTTFEQTLKSVDVDLANRTVTAEVDVKNTGDVAGKDVVQLYTSVPYTDYDVENKVEKSAVQLLDYEKTDMIEPGESQTVTITADAQDMASWDSSCENEAGTTGNWILDNGTYYFTVGNGAHEAVNNVLAAQDQDVEGNKDNVQTWELGDFDSSSFAVTLNGTPVENQLQDADLNNWMEDTVTYLSRNDWEGTWPETYKDLTATDEMISTMADDYSDIEANGDPSSVTFGADNGMTLANMKGVEDITDERWSTLMDQLTLEECLIRTGLGGTSTKVIESITSPEAIQNDGPNGFNSYPLGQYANSDASTGDPCVIAEDDPNRDYKMGVMANETVIGQTFSKQLAAEWGKAVGNYSLWANTAIWWGVGTNLHRTPYNARNHEYFSEDAVLTAGQGAAIIKAGHDYGVLIAPKHLAFNDTEINRTGIAEFMTEQAARENELRGTQSCIEDANALAVMTTYNRVGCVTSNAHTGLLLNILHKEWGFKGLMSEDFIQDPAYTKIRMAVHNGVTMTCNTGDNTMAAVEAVWPYWSVENASQSEELLTDLKQTMLYQNYALANSNAMDGMSTSTHIEKLNTWYDNLITGLRIGFGVLTVLCAAMYLLGLKKKEQ
;
A
#
# COMPACT_ATOMS: atom_id res chain seq x y z
N MET A 1 44.43 50.40 -44.94
CA MET A 1 44.61 50.39 -43.46
C MET A 1 43.32 50.44 -42.74
N SER A 2 42.28 51.13 -43.16
CA SER A 2 40.97 51.15 -42.43
C SER A 2 40.28 49.81 -42.31
N ARG A 3 40.32 48.89 -43.26
CA ARG A 3 39.70 47.56 -43.25
C ARG A 3 40.28 46.68 -42.16
N LYS A 4 41.62 46.60 -42.00
CA LYS A 4 42.25 45.77 -40.95
C LYS A 4 41.92 46.31 -39.53
N ARG A 5 41.86 47.57 -39.32
CA ARG A 5 41.51 48.19 -38.03
C ARG A 5 40.05 47.94 -37.67
N ASN A 6 39.14 48.07 -38.63
CA ASN A 6 37.74 47.80 -38.38
C ASN A 6 37.50 46.31 -38.09
N LEU A 7 38.32 45.41 -38.71
CA LEU A 7 38.31 43.99 -38.38
C LEU A 7 38.69 43.73 -36.91
N TRP A 8 39.81 44.29 -36.44
CA TRP A 8 40.26 44.13 -35.08
C TRP A 8 39.29 44.76 -34.05
N ARG A 9 38.67 45.89 -34.36
CA ARG A 9 37.60 46.46 -33.57
C ARG A 9 36.39 45.53 -33.48
N GLY A 10 35.97 44.97 -34.62
CA GLY A 10 34.85 44.04 -34.67
C GLY A 10 35.15 42.76 -33.87
N LEU A 11 36.37 42.20 -34.02
CA LEU A 11 36.81 41.05 -33.27
C LEU A 11 36.89 41.31 -31.77
N THR A 12 37.40 42.48 -31.35
CA THR A 12 37.41 42.87 -29.90
C THR A 12 36.00 42.98 -29.37
N THR A 13 35.06 43.56 -30.12
CA THR A 13 33.65 43.62 -29.68
C THR A 13 33.04 42.25 -29.55
N LEU A 14 33.26 41.40 -30.57
CA LEU A 14 32.73 40.03 -30.60
C LEU A 14 33.27 39.19 -29.40
N THR A 15 34.58 39.20 -29.19
CA THR A 15 35.22 38.44 -28.12
C THR A 15 34.85 38.98 -26.73
N ALA A 16 34.67 40.27 -26.56
CA ALA A 16 34.18 40.90 -25.34
C ALA A 16 32.70 40.56 -25.07
N SER A 17 31.88 40.52 -26.12
CA SER A 17 30.48 40.07 -25.97
C SER A 17 30.42 38.62 -25.56
N LEU A 18 31.21 37.73 -26.17
CA LEU A 18 31.28 36.31 -25.80
C LEU A 18 31.82 36.12 -24.37
N LEU A 19 32.78 36.94 -23.96
CA LEU A 19 33.27 36.98 -22.57
C LEU A 19 32.13 37.37 -21.61
N THR A 20 31.38 38.42 -21.93
CA THR A 20 30.24 38.88 -21.13
C THR A 20 29.17 37.76 -21.00
N VAL A 21 28.85 37.08 -22.12
CA VAL A 21 27.91 35.94 -22.10
C VAL A 21 28.45 34.81 -21.23
N SER A 22 29.74 34.46 -21.35
CA SER A 22 30.33 33.38 -20.52
C SER A 22 30.40 33.74 -19.03
N VAL A 23 30.50 35.02 -18.69
CA VAL A 23 30.43 35.49 -17.29
C VAL A 23 28.98 35.43 -16.78
N ALA A 24 28.03 35.88 -17.61
CA ALA A 24 26.61 35.85 -17.26
C ALA A 24 26.03 34.40 -17.19
N ALA A 25 26.62 33.45 -17.90
CA ALA A 25 26.23 32.06 -17.84
C ALA A 25 26.52 31.39 -16.48
N GLY A 26 27.49 31.88 -15.73
CA GLY A 26 27.83 31.27 -14.41
C GLY A 26 26.65 31.26 -13.42
N PRO A 27 26.10 32.47 -13.09
CA PRO A 27 24.93 32.50 -12.19
C PRO A 27 23.74 31.71 -12.68
N VAL A 28 23.52 31.67 -13.99
CA VAL A 28 22.42 30.83 -14.58
C VAL A 28 22.71 29.36 -14.38
N VAL A 29 23.93 28.90 -14.65
CA VAL A 29 24.32 27.50 -14.40
C VAL A 29 24.24 27.19 -12.91
N ASP A 30 24.65 28.10 -12.05
CA ASP A 30 24.55 27.90 -10.60
C ASP A 30 23.08 27.81 -10.12
N SER A 31 22.15 28.53 -10.75
CA SER A 31 20.71 28.48 -10.46
C SER A 31 20.02 27.17 -10.94
N TYR A 32 20.53 26.54 -11.97
CA TYR A 32 20.01 25.29 -12.55
C TYR A 32 20.97 24.11 -12.38
N ARG A 33 21.85 24.18 -11.40
CA ARG A 33 22.96 23.22 -11.25
C ARG A 33 22.46 21.80 -11.03
N THR A 34 21.45 21.61 -10.21
CA THR A 34 20.86 20.30 -9.90
C THR A 34 20.23 19.67 -11.14
N ASP A 35 19.48 20.47 -11.92
CA ASP A 35 18.90 19.98 -13.19
C ASP A 35 19.94 19.63 -14.21
N ILE A 36 21.01 20.43 -14.30
CA ILE A 36 22.13 20.18 -15.21
C ILE A 36 22.86 18.90 -14.78
N ASP A 37 23.11 18.73 -13.50
CA ASP A 37 23.76 17.53 -12.97
C ASP A 37 22.94 16.28 -13.23
N LYS A 38 21.63 16.34 -12.99
CA LYS A 38 20.70 15.25 -13.26
C LYS A 38 20.64 14.91 -14.76
N PHE A 39 20.53 15.94 -15.62
CA PHE A 39 20.50 15.73 -17.07
C PHE A 39 21.81 15.19 -17.64
N LEU A 40 22.96 15.59 -17.07
CA LEU A 40 24.29 15.21 -17.54
C LEU A 40 24.88 14.01 -16.78
N GLY A 41 24.20 13.49 -15.76
CA GLY A 41 24.72 12.43 -14.90
C GLY A 41 25.98 12.86 -14.13
N THR A 42 26.03 14.13 -13.70
CA THR A 42 27.18 14.70 -12.95
C THR A 42 26.75 15.03 -11.52
N LYS A 43 27.74 15.16 -10.61
CA LYS A 43 27.54 15.65 -9.24
C LYS A 43 28.38 16.90 -9.01
N SER A 44 27.78 17.99 -8.55
CA SER A 44 28.46 19.27 -8.26
C SER A 44 28.76 19.50 -6.77
N SER A 45 28.17 18.67 -5.91
CA SER A 45 28.51 18.61 -4.49
C SER A 45 28.52 17.17 -4.02
N ALA A 46 29.27 16.88 -3.01
CA ALA A 46 29.29 15.59 -2.33
C ALA A 46 29.42 15.80 -0.83
N MET A 47 28.75 14.96 -0.07
CA MET A 47 29.07 14.81 1.34
C MET A 47 30.32 13.96 1.45
N VAL A 48 31.35 14.50 2.09
CA VAL A 48 32.66 13.85 2.26
C VAL A 48 32.92 13.64 3.73
N THR A 49 33.27 12.42 4.08
CA THR A 49 33.64 12.03 5.44
C THR A 49 35.17 11.85 5.51
N ASP A 50 35.84 12.53 6.41
CA ASP A 50 37.30 12.45 6.58
C ASP A 50 37.77 11.12 7.27
N SER A 51 36.82 10.33 7.77
CA SER A 51 37.09 9.05 8.46
C SER A 51 36.75 7.85 7.56
N THR A 52 37.61 6.83 7.59
CA THR A 52 37.40 5.52 6.96
C THR A 52 37.15 4.44 8.01
N ASP A 53 36.52 4.79 9.13
CA ASP A 53 36.24 3.85 10.22
C ASP A 53 35.11 2.92 9.81
N GLU A 54 35.22 1.61 10.05
CA GLU A 54 34.20 0.60 9.75
C GLU A 54 32.90 0.85 10.55
N ASP A 55 32.98 1.58 11.66
CA ASP A 55 31.83 1.97 12.48
C ASP A 55 30.93 3.03 11.82
N LEU A 56 31.28 3.53 10.63
CA LEU A 56 30.46 4.47 9.88
C LEU A 56 29.18 3.83 9.31
N TYR A 57 29.24 2.52 9.03
CA TYR A 57 28.14 1.74 8.49
C TYR A 57 27.48 0.93 9.58
N THR A 58 26.39 1.45 10.13
CA THR A 58 25.63 0.82 11.22
C THR A 58 24.86 -0.40 10.71
N TYR A 59 24.23 -0.25 9.56
CA TYR A 59 23.40 -1.28 8.95
C TYR A 59 24.20 -2.10 7.95
N LYS A 60 23.93 -3.39 7.88
CA LYS A 60 24.70 -4.32 7.03
C LYS A 60 23.75 -5.27 6.33
N SER A 61 24.02 -5.52 5.05
CA SER A 61 23.31 -6.55 4.30
C SER A 61 23.72 -7.95 4.77
N ASP A 62 22.76 -8.88 4.72
CA ASP A 62 23.01 -10.30 4.94
C ASP A 62 23.76 -10.94 3.77
N TYR A 63 23.79 -10.28 2.62
CA TYR A 63 24.34 -10.77 1.37
C TYR A 63 25.65 -10.08 1.01
N SER A 64 26.56 -10.84 0.40
CA SER A 64 27.89 -10.36 0.01
C SER A 64 27.96 -9.87 -1.45
N SER A 65 26.88 -10.07 -2.23
CA SER A 65 26.78 -9.68 -3.63
C SER A 65 25.35 -9.43 -4.05
N THR A 66 25.16 -8.69 -5.15
CA THR A 66 23.85 -8.47 -5.77
C THR A 66 23.21 -9.78 -6.23
N THR A 67 24.00 -10.75 -6.70
CA THR A 67 23.49 -12.08 -7.11
C THR A 67 22.88 -12.84 -5.93
N GLU A 68 23.59 -12.91 -4.79
CA GLU A 68 23.04 -13.57 -3.59
C GLU A 68 21.77 -12.87 -3.08
N LEU A 69 21.71 -11.55 -3.17
CA LEU A 69 20.50 -10.78 -2.84
C LEU A 69 19.33 -11.19 -3.74
N LEU A 70 19.54 -11.21 -5.06
CA LEU A 70 18.47 -11.51 -6.01
C LEU A 70 18.03 -12.97 -5.92
N ASP A 71 18.97 -13.93 -5.80
CA ASP A 71 18.64 -15.35 -5.60
C ASP A 71 17.73 -15.53 -4.38
N SER A 72 17.97 -14.77 -3.28
CA SER A 72 17.13 -14.83 -2.08
C SER A 72 15.72 -14.23 -2.28
N ILE A 73 15.62 -13.21 -3.13
CA ILE A 73 14.33 -12.58 -3.46
C ILE A 73 13.49 -13.52 -4.32
N GLU A 74 14.11 -14.20 -5.29
CA GLU A 74 13.46 -15.21 -6.12
C GLU A 74 12.92 -16.36 -5.28
N ASP A 75 13.73 -16.92 -4.38
CA ASP A 75 13.32 -17.98 -3.44
C ASP A 75 12.16 -17.52 -2.54
N LEU A 76 12.22 -16.29 -2.04
CA LEU A 76 11.13 -15.74 -1.23
C LEU A 76 9.83 -15.59 -2.03
N GLY A 77 9.92 -15.13 -3.29
CA GLY A 77 8.76 -14.99 -4.17
C GLY A 77 8.08 -16.32 -4.48
N GLU A 78 8.86 -17.40 -4.70
CA GLU A 78 8.35 -18.77 -4.86
C GLU A 78 7.58 -19.20 -3.60
N ARG A 79 8.20 -19.08 -2.41
CA ARG A 79 7.59 -19.46 -1.12
C ARG A 79 6.35 -18.63 -0.76
N MET A 80 6.32 -17.34 -1.08
CA MET A 80 5.13 -16.51 -0.88
C MET A 80 3.93 -17.05 -1.63
N SER A 81 4.11 -17.50 -2.86
CA SER A 81 3.03 -18.08 -3.66
C SER A 81 2.69 -19.51 -3.24
N GLU A 82 3.67 -20.31 -2.77
CA GLU A 82 3.38 -21.63 -2.17
C GLU A 82 2.44 -21.51 -0.95
N GLU A 83 2.72 -20.55 -0.08
CA GLU A 83 1.97 -20.35 1.17
C GLU A 83 0.76 -19.43 1.02
N GLY A 84 0.72 -18.58 -0.01
CA GLY A 84 -0.40 -17.67 -0.28
C GLY A 84 -1.43 -18.20 -1.27
N THR A 85 -1.12 -19.23 -2.06
CA THR A 85 -2.12 -19.87 -2.91
C THR A 85 -3.21 -20.54 -2.07
N VAL A 86 -4.47 -20.17 -2.30
CA VAL A 86 -5.63 -20.69 -1.57
C VAL A 86 -6.32 -21.79 -2.38
N LEU A 87 -6.42 -22.96 -1.83
CA LEU A 87 -7.20 -24.07 -2.40
C LEU A 87 -8.64 -23.95 -1.92
N LEU A 88 -9.59 -23.68 -2.82
CA LEU A 88 -11.00 -23.45 -2.49
C LEU A 88 -11.87 -24.70 -2.66
N LYS A 89 -11.55 -25.54 -3.65
CA LYS A 89 -12.26 -26.76 -3.96
C LYS A 89 -11.28 -27.84 -4.43
N ASN A 90 -11.43 -29.07 -3.95
CA ASN A 90 -10.60 -30.22 -4.40
C ASN A 90 -11.39 -31.54 -4.30
N GLU A 91 -12.27 -31.75 -5.25
CA GLU A 91 -13.10 -32.97 -5.30
C GLU A 91 -12.33 -34.15 -5.88
N ASN A 92 -12.57 -35.29 -5.34
CA ASN A 92 -11.98 -36.58 -5.77
C ASN A 92 -10.43 -36.57 -5.80
N ASN A 93 -9.80 -35.75 -4.95
CA ASN A 93 -8.35 -35.53 -4.95
C ASN A 93 -7.85 -35.16 -6.35
N ALA A 94 -8.50 -34.18 -6.98
CA ALA A 94 -8.10 -33.70 -8.29
C ALA A 94 -6.67 -33.12 -8.26
N LEU A 95 -6.31 -32.48 -7.19
CA LEU A 95 -4.98 -32.00 -6.86
C LEU A 95 -4.41 -32.75 -5.63
N PRO A 96 -3.09 -32.94 -5.54
CA PRO A 96 -2.08 -32.59 -6.55
C PRO A 96 -2.15 -33.51 -7.78
N LEU A 97 -1.56 -33.03 -8.88
CA LEU A 97 -1.45 -33.82 -10.11
C LEU A 97 -0.41 -34.93 -9.91
N SER A 98 -0.77 -36.16 -10.36
CA SER A 98 0.12 -37.33 -10.18
C SER A 98 1.44 -37.15 -10.96
N LYS A 99 2.57 -37.41 -10.31
CA LYS A 99 3.90 -37.45 -10.97
C LYS A 99 4.17 -38.73 -11.73
N ASP A 100 3.41 -39.81 -11.45
CA ASP A 100 3.57 -41.12 -12.10
C ASP A 100 2.95 -41.17 -13.51
N GLU A 101 2.08 -40.24 -13.82
CA GLU A 101 1.46 -40.08 -15.12
C GLU A 101 2.01 -38.82 -15.77
N THR A 102 2.47 -38.87 -17.01
CA THR A 102 2.88 -37.68 -17.73
C THR A 102 1.71 -36.70 -17.82
N GLN A 103 1.74 -35.67 -17.01
CA GLN A 103 0.67 -34.68 -17.00
C GLN A 103 0.81 -33.78 -18.21
N LYS A 104 -0.24 -33.75 -19.01
CA LYS A 104 -0.37 -32.87 -20.14
C LYS A 104 -1.54 -31.95 -19.89
N LEU A 105 -1.27 -30.65 -19.87
CA LEU A 105 -2.24 -29.63 -19.57
C LEU A 105 -2.71 -28.93 -20.84
N SER A 106 -4.01 -28.79 -21.01
CA SER A 106 -4.62 -27.82 -21.88
C SER A 106 -4.88 -26.57 -21.07
N LEU A 107 -4.08 -25.52 -21.33
CA LEU A 107 -4.25 -24.22 -20.68
C LEU A 107 -5.29 -23.43 -21.45
N LEU A 108 -6.32 -23.01 -20.76
CA LEU A 108 -7.44 -22.24 -21.24
C LEU A 108 -7.52 -20.91 -20.50
N GLY A 109 -8.02 -19.90 -21.17
CA GLY A 109 -8.05 -18.54 -20.63
C GLY A 109 -6.84 -17.71 -21.08
N PHE A 110 -7.12 -16.45 -21.41
CA PHE A 110 -6.06 -15.52 -21.88
C PHE A 110 -4.99 -15.34 -20.81
N SER A 111 -5.41 -15.27 -19.54
CA SER A 111 -4.50 -15.15 -18.38
C SER A 111 -3.61 -16.38 -18.13
N SER A 112 -3.88 -17.54 -18.75
CA SER A 112 -2.93 -18.66 -18.73
C SER A 112 -1.62 -18.37 -19.49
N TYR A 113 -1.65 -17.47 -20.46
CA TYR A 113 -0.53 -17.12 -21.32
C TYR A 113 -0.03 -15.69 -21.13
N TYR A 114 -0.89 -14.83 -20.60
CA TYR A 114 -0.64 -13.43 -20.27
C TYR A 114 -1.20 -13.12 -18.87
N PRO A 115 -0.62 -13.74 -17.83
CA PRO A 115 -1.14 -13.61 -16.49
C PRO A 115 -0.94 -12.21 -15.91
N VAL A 116 -1.80 -11.84 -14.98
CA VAL A 116 -1.57 -10.69 -14.12
C VAL A 116 -0.53 -11.09 -13.08
N GLN A 117 0.62 -10.45 -13.10
CA GLN A 117 1.74 -10.76 -12.20
C GLN A 117 1.88 -9.74 -11.06
N GLY A 118 1.40 -8.52 -11.27
CA GLY A 118 1.36 -7.42 -10.31
C GLY A 118 0.34 -6.39 -10.75
N GLY A 119 0.27 -5.22 -10.12
CA GLY A 119 -0.61 -4.14 -10.55
C GLY A 119 -0.24 -3.63 -11.95
N ASP A 120 -1.22 -3.16 -12.71
CA ASP A 120 -0.98 -2.71 -14.08
C ASP A 120 -0.51 -1.25 -14.19
N MET A 121 -0.86 -0.41 -13.22
CA MET A 121 -0.49 1.01 -13.18
C MET A 121 -0.37 1.50 -11.74
N GLY A 122 0.32 2.63 -11.57
CA GLY A 122 0.45 3.26 -10.27
C GLY A 122 1.67 2.81 -9.48
N SER A 123 1.53 2.67 -8.19
CA SER A 123 2.64 2.31 -7.30
C SER A 123 3.05 0.85 -7.41
N SER A 124 2.13 -0.06 -7.74
CA SER A 124 2.41 -1.48 -8.02
C SER A 124 2.53 -1.71 -9.51
N LEU A 125 3.75 -1.80 -10.01
CA LEU A 125 3.98 -2.01 -11.45
C LEU A 125 3.92 -3.48 -11.82
N SER A 126 3.46 -3.75 -13.05
CA SER A 126 3.51 -5.08 -13.64
C SER A 126 4.94 -5.50 -13.98
N VAL A 127 5.15 -6.80 -14.02
CA VAL A 127 6.42 -7.40 -14.44
C VAL A 127 6.77 -7.00 -15.87
N ASN A 128 7.95 -6.42 -16.06
CA ASN A 128 8.46 -6.05 -17.38
C ASN A 128 9.64 -6.95 -17.76
N LYS A 129 9.37 -7.98 -18.55
CA LYS A 129 10.37 -8.95 -19.04
C LYS A 129 11.58 -8.34 -19.76
N GLY A 130 11.57 -7.06 -20.12
CA GLY A 130 12.70 -6.39 -20.76
C GLY A 130 13.69 -5.74 -19.80
N THR A 131 13.28 -5.49 -18.57
CA THR A 131 14.06 -4.77 -17.54
C THR A 131 14.21 -5.53 -16.23
N ASP A 132 13.32 -6.51 -15.99
CA ASP A 132 13.35 -7.31 -14.79
C ASP A 132 14.06 -8.62 -15.09
N ALA A 133 15.12 -8.91 -14.36
CA ALA A 133 15.92 -10.11 -14.59
C ALA A 133 15.16 -11.35 -14.10
N ASP A 134 15.31 -12.43 -14.85
CA ASP A 134 14.93 -13.80 -14.48
C ASP A 134 13.47 -14.03 -14.04
N THR A 135 12.54 -13.13 -14.41
CA THR A 135 11.11 -13.33 -14.14
C THR A 135 10.55 -14.48 -14.98
N VAL A 136 9.66 -15.24 -14.38
CA VAL A 136 9.05 -16.43 -14.97
C VAL A 136 7.56 -16.21 -15.23
N ASP A 137 7.06 -16.67 -16.39
CA ASP A 137 5.63 -16.77 -16.63
C ASP A 137 5.10 -18.17 -16.26
N PHE A 138 3.78 -18.30 -16.23
CA PHE A 138 3.13 -19.55 -15.83
C PHE A 138 3.51 -20.73 -16.72
N VAL A 139 3.62 -20.51 -18.03
CA VAL A 139 4.02 -21.57 -18.99
C VAL A 139 5.48 -21.99 -18.76
N GLU A 140 6.37 -21.04 -18.50
CA GLU A 140 7.78 -21.32 -18.17
C GLU A 140 7.90 -22.12 -16.86
N ALA A 141 7.15 -21.75 -15.83
CA ALA A 141 7.13 -22.45 -14.55
C ALA A 141 6.62 -23.90 -14.71
N LEU A 142 5.52 -24.11 -15.42
CA LEU A 142 5.00 -25.45 -15.70
C LEU A 142 6.00 -26.33 -16.46
N ASN A 143 6.67 -25.76 -17.48
CA ASN A 143 7.69 -26.50 -18.23
C ASN A 143 8.90 -26.84 -17.34
N ALA A 144 9.32 -25.95 -16.47
CA ALA A 144 10.43 -26.18 -15.54
C ALA A 144 10.12 -27.35 -14.57
N LYS A 145 8.86 -27.47 -14.12
CA LYS A 145 8.40 -28.59 -13.26
C LYS A 145 8.04 -29.86 -14.06
N GLY A 146 8.25 -29.85 -15.38
CA GLY A 146 8.12 -31.05 -16.25
C GLY A 146 6.73 -31.33 -16.77
N PHE A 147 5.80 -30.38 -16.67
CA PHE A 147 4.48 -30.50 -17.29
C PHE A 147 4.58 -30.31 -18.81
N GLY A 148 3.84 -31.12 -19.56
CA GLY A 148 3.61 -30.90 -20.99
C GLY A 148 2.39 -30.00 -21.19
N ILE A 149 2.47 -29.05 -22.10
CA ILE A 149 1.35 -28.16 -22.43
C ILE A 149 0.84 -28.38 -23.85
N ASN A 150 -0.43 -28.04 -24.07
CA ASN A 150 -1.08 -28.06 -25.38
C ASN A 150 -0.53 -26.92 -26.26
N GLU A 151 0.41 -27.27 -27.15
CA GLU A 151 1.04 -26.31 -28.03
C GLU A 151 0.08 -25.66 -29.05
N ASP A 152 -1.02 -26.34 -29.40
CA ASP A 152 -1.97 -25.81 -30.37
C ASP A 152 -2.82 -24.71 -29.74
N LEU A 153 -3.26 -24.89 -28.48
CA LEU A 153 -3.88 -23.81 -27.70
C LEU A 153 -2.91 -22.65 -27.47
N GLN A 154 -1.65 -22.92 -27.14
CA GLN A 154 -0.66 -21.88 -26.97
C GLN A 154 -0.47 -21.05 -28.24
N LYS A 155 -0.42 -21.70 -29.41
CA LYS A 155 -0.33 -20.99 -30.70
C LYS A 155 -1.58 -20.18 -30.99
N LEU A 156 -2.76 -20.72 -30.65
CA LEU A 156 -4.03 -20.03 -30.82
C LEU A 156 -4.02 -18.72 -30.03
N TYR A 157 -3.79 -18.77 -28.70
CA TYR A 157 -3.79 -17.58 -27.84
C TYR A 157 -2.71 -16.56 -28.26
N LYS A 158 -1.50 -17.03 -28.63
CA LYS A 158 -0.45 -16.15 -29.17
C LYS A 158 -0.84 -15.45 -30.47
N SER A 159 -1.68 -16.09 -31.29
CA SER A 159 -2.16 -15.46 -32.54
C SER A 159 -3.21 -14.38 -32.29
N LEU A 160 -3.85 -14.42 -31.13
CA LEU A 160 -4.86 -13.44 -30.68
C LEU A 160 -4.26 -12.26 -29.91
N GLU A 161 -3.00 -12.33 -29.50
CA GLU A 161 -2.31 -11.32 -28.71
C GLU A 161 -2.58 -9.88 -29.18
N ALA A 162 -2.47 -9.63 -30.49
CA ALA A 162 -2.65 -8.28 -31.03
C ALA A 162 -4.08 -7.73 -30.90
N ASP A 163 -5.08 -8.60 -30.76
CA ASP A 163 -6.48 -8.21 -30.62
C ASP A 163 -6.83 -7.86 -29.15
N PHE A 164 -5.99 -8.27 -28.21
CA PHE A 164 -6.17 -8.07 -26.76
C PHE A 164 -5.15 -7.09 -26.17
N LYS A 165 -4.18 -6.66 -26.98
CA LYS A 165 -3.18 -5.70 -26.57
C LYS A 165 -3.75 -4.30 -26.48
N THR A 166 -3.56 -3.66 -25.35
CA THR A 166 -3.87 -2.26 -25.10
C THR A 166 -2.58 -1.48 -24.87
N GLU A 167 -2.40 -0.34 -25.55
CA GLU A 167 -1.25 0.55 -25.34
C GLU A 167 -1.71 1.82 -24.60
N VAL A 168 -1.11 2.08 -23.46
CA VAL A 168 -1.34 3.29 -22.66
C VAL A 168 -0.08 4.14 -22.63
N ASN A 169 -0.19 5.43 -22.92
CA ASN A 169 0.92 6.38 -22.80
C ASN A 169 0.86 7.04 -21.42
N MET A 170 1.73 6.61 -20.51
CA MET A 170 1.85 7.17 -19.18
C MET A 170 3.19 7.89 -19.02
N TRP A 171 3.16 9.18 -18.70
CA TRP A 171 4.35 10.03 -18.52
C TRP A 171 5.36 9.97 -19.67
N GLY A 172 4.86 9.74 -20.89
CA GLY A 172 5.70 9.65 -22.11
C GLY A 172 6.25 8.25 -22.40
N ASN A 173 5.92 7.26 -21.57
CA ASN A 173 6.23 5.84 -21.81
C ASN A 173 4.99 5.13 -22.33
N ILE A 174 5.18 4.27 -23.35
CA ILE A 174 4.12 3.39 -23.85
C ILE A 174 4.21 2.09 -23.04
N MET A 175 3.14 1.80 -22.29
CA MET A 175 2.96 0.54 -21.58
C MET A 175 1.98 -0.33 -22.36
N GLU A 176 2.24 -1.63 -22.40
CA GLU A 176 1.45 -2.61 -23.14
C GLU A 176 0.77 -3.56 -22.16
N TYR A 177 -0.56 -3.65 -22.22
CA TYR A 177 -1.36 -4.54 -21.43
C TYR A 177 -2.13 -5.50 -22.33
N TYR A 178 -2.33 -6.74 -21.90
CA TYR A 178 -2.86 -7.80 -22.72
C TYR A 178 -4.24 -8.31 -22.29
N HIS A 179 -4.74 -7.92 -21.16
CA HIS A 179 -5.96 -8.47 -20.55
C HIS A 179 -6.95 -7.43 -20.06
N ILE A 180 -6.73 -6.16 -20.37
CA ILE A 180 -7.61 -5.09 -19.98
C ILE A 180 -8.20 -4.37 -21.19
N THR A 181 -9.45 -3.94 -21.08
CA THR A 181 -9.96 -2.84 -21.92
C THR A 181 -9.21 -1.59 -21.50
N ALA A 182 -8.79 -0.78 -22.46
CA ALA A 182 -8.03 0.43 -22.18
C ALA A 182 -8.56 1.14 -20.95
N PRO A 183 -7.73 1.44 -19.94
CA PRO A 183 -8.15 2.27 -18.86
C PRO A 183 -8.54 3.61 -19.49
N ALA A 184 -9.80 3.99 -19.39
CA ALA A 184 -10.12 5.39 -19.38
C ALA A 184 -9.37 5.97 -18.17
N THR A 185 -9.02 7.24 -18.18
CA THR A 185 -8.34 7.94 -17.09
C THR A 185 -9.07 7.87 -15.73
N ASP A 186 -10.28 7.29 -15.69
CA ASP A 186 -11.11 7.01 -14.54
C ASP A 186 -11.81 5.65 -14.76
N GLY A 187 -11.06 4.64 -15.19
CA GLY A 187 -11.64 3.51 -15.85
C GLY A 187 -11.75 2.24 -15.05
N VAL A 188 -12.71 1.48 -15.44
CA VAL A 188 -12.94 0.11 -15.01
C VAL A 188 -12.10 -0.83 -15.86
N PHE A 189 -11.47 -1.77 -15.18
CA PHE A 189 -10.70 -2.83 -15.78
C PHE A 189 -11.58 -4.07 -15.88
N ALA A 190 -12.02 -4.37 -17.09
CA ALA A 190 -12.68 -5.63 -17.35
C ALA A 190 -11.75 -6.54 -18.14
N SER A 191 -11.56 -7.74 -17.64
CA SER A 191 -10.83 -8.78 -18.36
C SER A 191 -11.57 -9.18 -19.63
N LYS A 192 -10.86 -9.33 -20.73
CA LYS A 192 -11.44 -9.84 -22.00
C LYS A 192 -10.96 -11.26 -22.25
N GLU A 193 -11.90 -12.17 -22.40
CA GLU A 193 -11.66 -13.53 -22.92
C GLU A 193 -12.09 -13.59 -24.39
N PRO A 194 -11.34 -14.26 -25.30
CA PRO A 194 -11.79 -14.45 -26.66
C PRO A 194 -13.02 -15.33 -26.73
N SER A 195 -14.05 -14.89 -27.45
CA SER A 195 -15.24 -15.72 -27.71
C SER A 195 -14.88 -17.00 -28.47
N GLN A 196 -15.67 -18.04 -28.28
CA GLN A 196 -15.52 -19.29 -29.06
C GLN A 196 -15.55 -19.03 -30.56
N GLU A 197 -16.43 -18.13 -31.06
CA GLU A 197 -16.47 -17.76 -32.49
C GLU A 197 -15.14 -17.16 -32.94
N LYS A 198 -14.51 -16.36 -32.12
CA LYS A 198 -13.20 -15.78 -32.41
C LYS A 198 -12.12 -16.88 -32.47
N MET A 199 -12.10 -17.78 -31.49
CA MET A 199 -11.16 -18.90 -31.46
C MET A 199 -11.33 -19.82 -32.66
N ASP A 200 -12.58 -20.20 -33.02
CA ASP A 200 -12.92 -20.99 -34.19
C ASP A 200 -12.50 -20.34 -35.52
N SER A 201 -12.50 -19.02 -35.56
CA SER A 201 -12.05 -18.27 -36.73
C SER A 201 -10.55 -18.41 -37.00
N VAL A 202 -9.77 -18.73 -35.98
CA VAL A 202 -8.32 -18.95 -36.03
C VAL A 202 -8.01 -20.42 -36.23
N ASP A 203 -8.60 -21.29 -35.45
CA ASP A 203 -8.48 -22.75 -35.53
C ASP A 203 -9.80 -23.42 -35.13
N ASP A 204 -10.55 -23.92 -36.12
CA ASP A 204 -11.84 -24.58 -35.88
C ASP A 204 -11.73 -25.96 -35.20
N LYS A 205 -10.52 -26.39 -34.86
CA LYS A 205 -10.21 -27.66 -34.19
C LYS A 205 -9.57 -27.50 -32.80
N TRP A 206 -9.56 -26.29 -32.27
CA TRP A 206 -8.92 -26.07 -30.98
C TRP A 206 -9.51 -26.95 -29.87
N LYS A 207 -10.83 -27.24 -29.89
CA LYS A 207 -11.46 -28.15 -28.95
C LYS A 207 -10.97 -29.59 -29.11
N ASP A 208 -10.85 -30.08 -30.40
CA ASP A 208 -10.33 -31.40 -30.68
C ASP A 208 -8.90 -31.61 -30.15
N SER A 209 -8.13 -30.50 -30.04
CA SER A 209 -6.75 -30.55 -29.51
C SER A 209 -6.68 -30.95 -28.04
N MET A 210 -7.76 -30.79 -27.27
CA MET A 210 -7.83 -31.15 -25.85
C MET A 210 -8.04 -32.65 -25.62
N ASP A 211 -8.48 -33.41 -26.62
CA ASP A 211 -8.79 -34.84 -26.47
C ASP A 211 -7.58 -35.71 -26.04
N ASP A 212 -6.36 -35.25 -26.36
CA ASP A 212 -5.12 -35.96 -25.99
C ASP A 212 -4.55 -35.52 -24.63
N TYR A 213 -5.26 -34.63 -23.91
CA TYR A 213 -4.85 -34.05 -22.65
C TYR A 213 -5.78 -34.45 -21.51
N ASN A 214 -5.22 -34.79 -20.34
CA ASN A 214 -5.97 -35.27 -19.20
C ASN A 214 -6.27 -34.21 -18.13
N VAL A 215 -5.78 -32.99 -18.32
CA VAL A 215 -6.04 -31.87 -17.41
C VAL A 215 -6.37 -30.63 -18.23
N MET A 216 -7.54 -30.08 -18.02
CA MET A 216 -7.96 -28.76 -18.50
C MET A 216 -7.82 -27.77 -17.33
N LEU A 217 -6.90 -26.82 -17.47
CA LEU A 217 -6.68 -25.75 -16.51
C LEU A 217 -7.18 -24.45 -17.11
N VAL A 218 -8.20 -23.86 -16.50
CA VAL A 218 -8.84 -22.62 -16.94
C VAL A 218 -8.41 -21.51 -16.00
N THR A 219 -7.70 -20.50 -16.52
CA THR A 219 -7.30 -19.32 -15.72
C THR A 219 -8.24 -18.17 -16.01
N ILE A 220 -8.90 -17.68 -14.98
CA ILE A 220 -9.74 -16.49 -15.00
C ILE A 220 -8.94 -15.35 -14.36
N GLY A 221 -8.71 -14.27 -15.11
CA GLY A 221 -7.92 -13.14 -14.63
C GLY A 221 -8.76 -11.87 -14.44
N ARG A 222 -8.41 -11.10 -13.42
CA ARG A 222 -8.87 -9.71 -13.23
C ARG A 222 -7.66 -8.86 -12.92
N SER A 223 -7.44 -7.82 -13.71
CA SER A 223 -6.35 -6.87 -13.48
C SER A 223 -6.73 -5.86 -12.40
N SER A 224 -5.77 -5.29 -11.72
CA SER A 224 -5.97 -4.25 -10.70
C SER A 224 -5.02 -3.08 -10.91
N THR A 225 -5.42 -1.87 -10.52
CA THR A 225 -4.66 -0.67 -10.78
C THR A 225 -5.07 0.52 -9.93
N GLU A 226 -4.13 1.42 -9.74
CA GLU A 226 -4.41 2.76 -9.24
C GLU A 226 -5.30 3.55 -10.22
N ASN A 227 -6.20 4.40 -9.72
CA ASN A 227 -7.25 5.12 -10.45
C ASN A 227 -8.28 4.22 -11.15
N GLY A 228 -8.47 2.98 -10.71
CA GLY A 228 -9.43 2.05 -11.28
C GLY A 228 -10.55 1.69 -10.32
N THR A 229 -11.65 1.16 -10.88
CA THR A 229 -12.75 0.59 -10.12
C THR A 229 -13.38 -0.55 -10.89
N TYR A 230 -13.93 -1.54 -10.20
CA TYR A 230 -14.75 -2.61 -10.77
C TYR A 230 -16.25 -2.32 -10.68
N LEU A 231 -16.65 -1.17 -10.16
CA LEU A 231 -18.06 -0.85 -9.97
C LEU A 231 -18.79 -0.75 -11.32
N PRO A 232 -19.85 -1.54 -11.54
CA PRO A 232 -20.65 -1.46 -12.77
C PRO A 232 -21.34 -0.10 -12.92
N GLY A 233 -21.36 0.43 -14.14
CA GLY A 233 -22.11 1.64 -14.48
C GLY A 233 -21.42 2.97 -14.19
N VAL A 234 -20.18 2.96 -13.70
CA VAL A 234 -19.34 4.16 -13.63
C VAL A 234 -18.89 4.55 -15.04
N ASP A 235 -18.70 5.84 -15.32
CA ASP A 235 -18.40 6.37 -16.65
C ASP A 235 -17.26 5.60 -17.34
N GLY A 236 -17.55 5.00 -18.49
CA GLY A 236 -16.62 4.16 -19.26
C GLY A 236 -16.78 2.66 -19.02
N VAL A 237 -17.59 2.25 -18.05
CA VAL A 237 -17.84 0.84 -17.74
C VAL A 237 -19.29 0.48 -18.01
N ASP A 238 -19.56 0.17 -19.22
CA ASP A 238 -20.73 -0.64 -19.54
C ASP A 238 -20.28 -2.09 -19.72
N ALA A 239 -19.97 -2.72 -18.61
CA ALA A 239 -19.56 -4.12 -18.57
C ALA A 239 -20.57 -5.03 -19.29
N SER A 240 -21.85 -4.70 -19.22
CA SER A 240 -22.94 -5.48 -19.84
C SER A 240 -22.94 -5.45 -21.38
N GLN A 241 -22.40 -4.41 -22.01
CA GLN A 241 -22.43 -4.25 -23.46
C GLN A 241 -21.21 -4.82 -24.16
N ASP A 242 -20.02 -4.66 -23.55
CA ASP A 242 -18.78 -5.07 -24.19
C ASP A 242 -18.31 -6.48 -23.81
N LEU A 243 -18.76 -7.02 -22.66
CA LEU A 243 -18.23 -8.25 -22.08
C LEU A 243 -19.30 -9.33 -21.80
N ASN A 244 -20.56 -9.06 -22.10
CA ASN A 244 -21.67 -9.98 -21.80
C ASN A 244 -21.71 -10.42 -20.32
N GLN A 245 -21.43 -9.53 -19.40
CA GLN A 245 -21.48 -9.77 -17.96
C GLN A 245 -22.20 -8.62 -17.25
N THR A 246 -22.82 -8.91 -16.11
CA THR A 246 -23.56 -7.92 -15.32
C THR A 246 -22.67 -7.20 -14.32
N ASP A 247 -21.63 -7.88 -13.85
CA ASP A 247 -20.64 -7.38 -12.91
C ASP A 247 -19.23 -7.73 -13.43
N PRO A 248 -18.26 -6.81 -13.46
CA PRO A 248 -16.89 -7.08 -13.88
C PRO A 248 -16.17 -8.14 -13.02
N LEU A 249 -16.58 -8.33 -11.77
CA LEU A 249 -16.08 -9.38 -10.88
C LEU A 249 -16.85 -10.69 -10.98
N GLY A 250 -17.97 -10.72 -11.77
CA GLY A 250 -18.63 -11.94 -12.17
C GLY A 250 -17.99 -12.56 -13.42
N LEU A 251 -18.45 -13.73 -13.83
CA LEU A 251 -18.01 -14.34 -15.08
C LEU A 251 -18.68 -13.68 -16.29
N SER A 252 -17.92 -13.49 -17.36
CA SER A 252 -18.47 -13.18 -18.70
C SER A 252 -19.06 -14.42 -19.35
N ASP A 253 -19.88 -14.26 -20.38
CA ASP A 253 -20.41 -15.39 -21.17
C ASP A 253 -19.26 -16.15 -21.87
N ASP A 254 -18.21 -15.44 -22.31
CA ASP A 254 -17.07 -16.08 -22.97
C ASP A 254 -16.26 -16.94 -21.97
N GLU A 255 -16.09 -16.50 -20.72
CA GLU A 255 -15.46 -17.30 -19.66
C GLU A 255 -16.30 -18.53 -19.29
N ARG A 256 -17.64 -18.38 -19.18
CA ARG A 256 -18.55 -19.54 -18.98
C ARG A 256 -18.46 -20.55 -20.11
N ASP A 257 -18.42 -20.07 -21.34
CA ASP A 257 -18.27 -20.92 -22.54
C ASP A 257 -16.93 -21.65 -22.53
N LEU A 258 -15.88 -21.02 -22.02
CA LEU A 258 -14.55 -21.63 -21.90
C LEU A 258 -14.54 -22.74 -20.85
N ILE A 259 -15.13 -22.51 -19.68
CA ILE A 259 -15.30 -23.52 -18.63
C ILE A 259 -16.15 -24.70 -19.15
N ASN A 260 -17.23 -24.41 -19.86
CA ASN A 260 -18.08 -25.44 -20.46
C ASN A 260 -17.32 -26.29 -21.49
N ALA A 261 -16.44 -25.68 -22.30
CA ALA A 261 -15.60 -26.42 -23.24
C ALA A 261 -14.58 -27.33 -22.53
N ALA A 262 -14.02 -26.88 -21.41
CA ALA A 262 -13.16 -27.71 -20.57
C ALA A 262 -13.90 -28.89 -19.94
N VAL A 263 -15.13 -28.69 -19.45
CA VAL A 263 -15.99 -29.72 -18.88
C VAL A 263 -16.39 -30.73 -19.97
N GLU A 264 -16.73 -30.28 -21.18
CA GLU A 264 -17.02 -31.18 -22.32
C GLU A 264 -15.80 -32.04 -22.70
N ALA A 265 -14.61 -31.47 -22.72
CA ALA A 265 -13.37 -32.21 -22.96
C ALA A 265 -13.11 -33.27 -21.88
N LYS A 266 -13.34 -32.95 -20.59
CA LYS A 266 -13.27 -33.89 -19.48
C LYS A 266 -14.24 -35.04 -19.64
N GLU A 267 -15.48 -34.78 -20.03
CA GLU A 267 -16.48 -35.81 -20.26
C GLU A 267 -16.07 -36.79 -21.38
N ASN A 268 -15.39 -36.29 -22.40
CA ASN A 268 -14.93 -37.08 -23.55
C ASN A 268 -13.72 -37.94 -23.23
N ASN A 269 -12.78 -37.48 -22.42
CA ASN A 269 -11.47 -38.11 -22.19
C ASN A 269 -11.27 -38.64 -20.75
N GLY A 270 -12.19 -38.37 -19.82
CA GLY A 270 -12.07 -38.77 -18.42
C GLY A 270 -11.04 -37.97 -17.63
N GLY A 271 -10.72 -36.78 -18.08
CA GLY A 271 -9.76 -35.90 -17.45
C GLY A 271 -10.27 -35.11 -16.22
N LYS A 272 -9.57 -34.08 -15.87
CA LYS A 272 -9.88 -33.16 -14.74
C LYS A 272 -10.04 -31.73 -15.24
N VAL A 273 -10.89 -30.96 -14.58
CA VAL A 273 -11.00 -29.50 -14.79
C VAL A 273 -10.59 -28.78 -13.51
N ILE A 274 -9.60 -27.89 -13.64
CA ILE A 274 -9.11 -27.04 -12.57
C ILE A 274 -9.36 -25.60 -13.01
N VAL A 275 -10.01 -24.82 -12.17
CA VAL A 275 -10.15 -23.36 -12.37
C VAL A 275 -9.17 -22.65 -11.46
N MET A 276 -8.39 -21.74 -12.04
CA MET A 276 -7.43 -20.93 -11.32
C MET A 276 -7.83 -19.47 -11.43
N LEU A 277 -7.97 -18.79 -10.28
CA LEU A 277 -8.33 -17.39 -10.19
C LEU A 277 -7.06 -16.56 -10.03
N ASN A 278 -6.79 -15.69 -10.98
CA ASN A 278 -5.64 -14.78 -11.00
C ASN A 278 -6.15 -13.34 -10.81
N ASN A 279 -6.50 -13.00 -9.60
CA ASN A 279 -7.14 -11.74 -9.23
C ASN A 279 -6.74 -11.33 -7.81
N ALA A 280 -6.98 -10.08 -7.44
CA ALA A 280 -6.77 -9.55 -6.09
C ALA A 280 -8.06 -9.04 -5.44
N ASN A 281 -9.19 -9.15 -6.13
CA ASN A 281 -10.50 -8.70 -5.69
C ASN A 281 -11.46 -9.89 -5.62
N ALA A 282 -12.23 -10.03 -4.56
CA ALA A 282 -13.17 -11.13 -4.42
C ALA A 282 -14.19 -11.16 -5.56
N MET A 283 -14.16 -12.25 -6.33
CA MET A 283 -15.03 -12.49 -7.49
C MET A 283 -16.31 -13.22 -7.11
N GLU A 284 -17.38 -13.00 -7.90
CA GLU A 284 -18.61 -13.76 -7.83
C GLU A 284 -18.43 -15.14 -8.51
N ILE A 285 -18.06 -16.17 -7.75
CA ILE A 285 -17.66 -17.49 -8.26
C ILE A 285 -18.60 -18.62 -7.87
N ASP A 286 -19.79 -18.32 -7.35
CA ASP A 286 -20.75 -19.32 -6.90
C ASP A 286 -21.11 -20.32 -8.02
N GLU A 287 -21.23 -19.85 -9.25
CA GLU A 287 -21.50 -20.71 -10.41
C GLU A 287 -20.34 -21.68 -10.75
N ILE A 288 -19.08 -21.33 -10.44
CA ILE A 288 -17.93 -22.23 -10.58
C ILE A 288 -17.90 -23.24 -9.43
N LYS A 289 -18.12 -22.75 -8.19
CA LYS A 289 -18.17 -23.57 -6.98
C LYS A 289 -19.19 -24.70 -7.11
N ASN A 290 -20.39 -24.38 -7.60
CA ASN A 290 -21.51 -25.30 -7.74
C ASN A 290 -21.52 -26.09 -9.05
N ASN A 291 -20.50 -25.98 -9.90
CA ASN A 291 -20.37 -26.76 -11.12
C ASN A 291 -19.73 -28.13 -10.83
N ASP A 292 -20.52 -29.19 -10.94
CA ASP A 292 -20.06 -30.59 -10.75
C ASP A 292 -18.98 -31.02 -11.77
N GLY A 293 -18.84 -30.26 -12.89
CA GLY A 293 -17.81 -30.52 -13.90
C GLY A 293 -16.44 -30.00 -13.50
N VAL A 294 -16.36 -29.05 -12.55
CA VAL A 294 -15.11 -28.45 -12.03
C VAL A 294 -14.64 -29.21 -10.81
N ASP A 295 -13.45 -29.82 -10.89
CA ASP A 295 -12.91 -30.70 -9.84
C ASP A 295 -12.12 -29.91 -8.76
N ALA A 296 -11.44 -28.81 -9.15
CA ALA A 296 -10.68 -28.01 -8.22
C ALA A 296 -10.74 -26.52 -8.57
N ILE A 297 -10.65 -25.66 -7.55
CA ILE A 297 -10.57 -24.22 -7.67
C ILE A 297 -9.40 -23.73 -6.82
N MET A 298 -8.53 -22.90 -7.39
CA MET A 298 -7.40 -22.28 -6.71
C MET A 298 -7.46 -20.76 -6.88
N GLU A 299 -7.23 -20.01 -5.83
CA GLU A 299 -6.96 -18.56 -5.86
C GLU A 299 -5.45 -18.34 -5.73
N ILE A 300 -4.85 -17.64 -6.69
CA ILE A 300 -3.40 -17.42 -6.73
C ILE A 300 -2.98 -15.95 -6.57
N GLY A 301 -3.94 -15.03 -6.49
CA GLY A 301 -3.66 -13.60 -6.43
C GLY A 301 -2.81 -13.11 -7.60
N PHE A 302 -1.95 -12.13 -7.33
CA PHE A 302 -0.88 -11.69 -8.24
C PHE A 302 0.47 -12.20 -7.72
N PRO A 303 1.01 -13.27 -8.29
CA PRO A 303 2.16 -13.97 -7.71
C PRO A 303 3.50 -13.29 -7.92
N GLY A 304 3.53 -12.13 -8.60
CA GLY A 304 4.78 -11.45 -8.92
C GLY A 304 5.59 -12.12 -10.02
N GLY A 305 6.86 -11.75 -10.11
CA GLY A 305 7.77 -12.23 -11.15
C GLY A 305 8.29 -13.66 -10.93
N TYR A 306 8.21 -14.18 -9.71
CA TYR A 306 8.78 -15.48 -9.34
C TYR A 306 7.76 -16.48 -8.81
N GLY A 307 6.59 -16.02 -8.39
CA GLY A 307 5.61 -16.84 -7.68
C GLY A 307 4.98 -17.95 -8.51
N PHE A 308 5.04 -17.91 -9.84
CA PHE A 308 4.52 -19.01 -10.66
C PHE A 308 5.26 -20.35 -10.47
N TYR A 309 6.51 -20.33 -9.97
CA TYR A 309 7.17 -21.56 -9.53
C TYR A 309 6.41 -22.18 -8.37
N GLY A 310 6.05 -21.41 -7.35
CA GLY A 310 5.26 -21.87 -6.19
C GLY A 310 3.88 -22.39 -6.60
N VAL A 311 3.18 -21.70 -7.54
CA VAL A 311 1.91 -22.20 -8.08
C VAL A 311 2.09 -23.55 -8.78
N ALA A 312 3.17 -23.73 -9.55
CA ALA A 312 3.46 -25.01 -10.22
C ALA A 312 3.84 -26.11 -9.20
N ASP A 313 4.46 -25.77 -8.07
CA ASP A 313 4.75 -26.69 -6.98
C ASP A 313 3.50 -27.18 -6.27
N ILE A 314 2.52 -26.30 -6.06
CA ILE A 314 1.19 -26.70 -5.58
C ILE A 314 0.55 -27.69 -6.57
N LEU A 315 0.51 -27.34 -7.85
CA LEU A 315 -0.06 -28.24 -8.86
C LEU A 315 0.63 -29.61 -8.89
N SER A 316 1.94 -29.66 -8.73
CA SER A 316 2.73 -30.91 -8.75
C SER A 316 2.70 -31.68 -7.43
N GLY A 317 2.28 -31.04 -6.34
CA GLY A 317 2.38 -31.57 -4.98
C GLY A 317 3.82 -31.57 -4.42
N GLU A 318 4.70 -30.72 -4.96
CA GLU A 318 5.99 -30.42 -4.33
C GLU A 318 5.80 -29.53 -3.11
N ALA A 319 4.81 -28.62 -3.18
CA ALA A 319 4.29 -27.87 -2.06
C ALA A 319 2.84 -28.28 -1.72
N ASN A 320 2.46 -28.15 -0.45
CA ASN A 320 1.11 -28.34 0.03
C ASN A 320 0.48 -26.97 0.30
N PRO A 321 -0.67 -26.62 -0.31
CA PRO A 321 -1.29 -25.31 -0.11
C PRO A 321 -1.65 -25.08 1.35
N SER A 322 -1.42 -23.86 1.82
CA SER A 322 -1.72 -23.44 3.19
C SER A 322 -2.19 -21.99 3.26
N GLY A 323 -2.57 -21.42 2.13
CA GLY A 323 -3.15 -20.10 2.01
C GLY A 323 -4.62 -20.10 2.45
N HIS A 324 -5.10 -18.95 2.93
CA HIS A 324 -6.47 -18.72 3.35
C HIS A 324 -6.98 -17.41 2.77
N LEU A 325 -8.28 -17.32 2.48
CA LEU A 325 -8.89 -16.11 1.93
C LEU A 325 -8.78 -14.93 2.88
N THR A 326 -8.38 -13.81 2.35
CA THR A 326 -8.33 -12.51 3.06
C THR A 326 -9.64 -11.74 3.00
N ASP A 327 -10.60 -12.26 2.20
CA ASP A 327 -11.86 -11.60 1.89
C ASP A 327 -13.00 -12.62 1.84
N THR A 328 -14.20 -12.15 2.16
CA THR A 328 -15.44 -12.90 1.93
C THR A 328 -15.79 -12.89 0.45
N TYR A 329 -15.92 -14.04 -0.16
CA TYR A 329 -16.40 -14.20 -1.54
C TYR A 329 -17.92 -14.27 -1.53
N ALA A 330 -18.56 -13.14 -1.82
CA ALA A 330 -20.02 -13.05 -1.89
C ALA A 330 -20.58 -13.73 -3.16
N VAL A 331 -21.85 -14.15 -3.10
CA VAL A 331 -22.58 -14.60 -4.28
C VAL A 331 -22.91 -13.41 -5.20
N THR A 332 -23.17 -12.25 -4.60
CA THR A 332 -23.41 -10.98 -5.32
C THR A 332 -22.79 -9.83 -4.54
N ASN A 333 -21.71 -9.28 -5.05
CA ASN A 333 -20.96 -8.19 -4.39
C ASN A 333 -21.80 -6.92 -4.18
N ALA A 334 -22.67 -6.59 -5.15
CA ALA A 334 -23.52 -5.41 -5.10
C ALA A 334 -24.57 -5.45 -3.95
N ASN A 335 -24.79 -6.60 -3.31
CA ASN A 335 -25.75 -6.73 -2.22
C ASN A 335 -25.12 -6.57 -0.83
N SER A 336 -23.82 -6.33 -0.73
CA SER A 336 -23.20 -5.98 0.54
C SER A 336 -23.63 -4.58 1.00
N PRO A 337 -23.68 -4.29 2.31
CA PRO A 337 -24.04 -2.95 2.77
C PRO A 337 -23.01 -1.89 2.35
N ALA A 338 -21.72 -2.20 2.33
CA ALA A 338 -20.67 -1.30 1.87
C ALA A 338 -20.85 -0.89 0.39
N ALA A 339 -21.31 -1.82 -0.47
CA ALA A 339 -21.54 -1.53 -1.88
C ALA A 339 -22.72 -0.57 -2.12
N GLN A 340 -23.62 -0.34 -1.14
CA GLN A 340 -24.76 0.57 -1.32
C GLN A 340 -24.33 2.04 -1.48
N ASN A 341 -23.17 2.38 -0.94
CA ASN A 341 -22.62 3.74 -0.97
C ASN A 341 -21.20 3.80 -1.55
N PHE A 342 -20.76 2.77 -2.26
CA PHE A 342 -19.54 2.79 -3.03
C PHE A 342 -19.87 3.24 -4.46
N GLY A 343 -19.38 4.43 -4.90
CA GLY A 343 -19.73 4.92 -6.23
C GLY A 343 -19.27 6.34 -6.54
N ASN A 344 -19.73 6.84 -7.69
CA ASN A 344 -19.49 8.21 -8.12
C ASN A 344 -20.67 9.10 -7.70
N TYR A 345 -20.63 9.65 -6.50
CA TYR A 345 -21.68 10.52 -5.96
C TYR A 345 -21.17 11.95 -5.86
N GLU A 346 -21.51 12.77 -6.87
CA GLU A 346 -21.12 14.16 -6.90
C GLU A 346 -22.08 15.02 -6.07
N TRP A 347 -21.53 15.97 -5.29
CA TRP A 347 -22.34 17.01 -4.67
C TRP A 347 -23.18 17.74 -5.71
N THR A 348 -24.47 18.01 -5.44
CA THR A 348 -25.32 18.79 -6.36
C THR A 348 -24.81 20.22 -6.59
N ASN A 349 -23.99 20.72 -5.70
CA ASN A 349 -23.29 22.00 -5.76
C ASN A 349 -21.76 21.83 -5.84
N ALA A 350 -21.30 20.76 -6.50
CA ALA A 350 -19.89 20.53 -6.75
C ALA A 350 -19.21 21.72 -7.44
N ASP A 351 -17.97 21.99 -7.04
CA ASP A 351 -17.10 22.98 -7.70
C ASP A 351 -15.70 22.36 -7.91
N PRO A 352 -15.49 21.66 -9.04
CA PRO A 352 -14.20 21.05 -9.35
C PRO A 352 -13.03 22.04 -9.43
N SER A 353 -13.30 23.34 -9.58
CA SER A 353 -12.23 24.36 -9.63
C SER A 353 -11.52 24.55 -8.29
N VAL A 354 -12.11 24.07 -7.22
CA VAL A 354 -11.57 24.06 -5.85
C VAL A 354 -11.59 22.66 -5.23
N ASN A 355 -11.62 21.63 -6.08
CA ASN A 355 -11.65 20.20 -5.68
C ASN A 355 -12.81 19.83 -4.73
N ILE A 356 -13.98 20.45 -4.90
CA ILE A 356 -15.22 20.04 -4.24
C ILE A 356 -15.99 19.19 -5.24
N ASN A 357 -15.77 17.88 -5.24
CA ASN A 357 -16.25 17.00 -6.29
C ASN A 357 -17.38 16.10 -5.79
N ALA A 358 -17.05 15.14 -4.93
CA ALA A 358 -17.89 14.02 -4.56
C ALA A 358 -17.87 13.80 -3.05
N GLU A 359 -18.79 12.95 -2.61
CA GLU A 359 -18.82 12.38 -1.27
C GLU A 359 -18.93 10.86 -1.32
N GLU A 360 -18.55 10.23 -0.24
CA GLU A 360 -18.82 8.83 0.07
C GLU A 360 -19.23 8.72 1.53
N VAL A 361 -20.26 7.91 1.80
CA VAL A 361 -20.80 7.71 3.15
C VAL A 361 -20.74 6.24 3.48
N GLU A 362 -19.89 5.85 4.40
CA GLU A 362 -19.76 4.48 4.90
C GLU A 362 -20.89 4.19 5.91
N ALA A 363 -22.10 4.08 5.38
CA ALA A 363 -23.31 3.90 6.20
C ALA A 363 -23.45 2.47 6.76
N GLU A 364 -22.64 1.55 6.32
CA GLU A 364 -22.52 0.19 6.87
C GLU A 364 -21.88 0.17 8.28
N ASP A 365 -21.24 1.26 8.73
CA ASP A 365 -20.54 1.34 10.00
C ASP A 365 -19.43 0.28 10.08
N ILE A 366 -19.32 -0.50 11.16
CA ILE A 366 -18.31 -1.56 11.28
C ILE A 366 -18.57 -2.78 10.39
N TYR A 367 -19.71 -2.87 9.71
CA TYR A 367 -20.20 -4.07 9.03
C TYR A 367 -19.69 -4.15 7.58
N ALA A 368 -18.37 -4.18 7.38
CA ALA A 368 -17.74 -4.53 6.13
C ALA A 368 -17.30 -6.01 6.14
N GLY A 369 -17.23 -6.64 4.97
CA GLY A 369 -16.75 -8.00 4.81
C GLY A 369 -17.45 -9.03 5.72
N TYR A 370 -16.67 -9.96 6.30
CA TYR A 370 -17.22 -11.02 7.17
C TYR A 370 -17.92 -10.50 8.43
N LYS A 371 -17.53 -9.31 8.93
CA LYS A 371 -18.22 -8.70 10.09
C LYS A 371 -19.71 -8.50 9.81
N TYR A 372 -20.07 -8.18 8.55
CA TYR A 372 -21.45 -8.14 8.12
C TYR A 372 -22.07 -9.54 7.99
N TYR A 373 -21.50 -10.40 7.15
CA TYR A 373 -22.11 -11.67 6.78
C TYR A 373 -22.28 -12.60 7.97
N GLU A 374 -21.28 -12.74 8.81
CA GLU A 374 -21.29 -13.61 9.97
C GLU A 374 -22.18 -13.07 11.11
N THR A 375 -22.24 -11.75 11.27
CA THR A 375 -23.12 -11.15 12.28
C THR A 375 -24.58 -11.31 11.90
N ARG A 376 -24.92 -11.05 10.64
CA ARG A 376 -26.28 -11.22 10.16
C ARG A 376 -26.72 -12.69 10.16
N TYR A 377 -25.81 -13.62 9.89
CA TYR A 377 -26.03 -15.05 10.06
C TYR A 377 -26.34 -15.40 11.51
N ALA A 378 -25.50 -14.96 12.43
CA ALA A 378 -25.73 -15.21 13.85
C ALA A 378 -27.09 -14.68 14.33
N ASP A 379 -27.43 -13.44 13.94
CA ASP A 379 -28.69 -12.82 14.28
C ASP A 379 -29.91 -13.54 13.65
N THR A 380 -29.73 -14.11 12.44
CA THR A 380 -30.76 -14.96 11.81
C THR A 380 -30.99 -16.25 12.63
N VAL A 381 -29.93 -16.92 13.07
CA VAL A 381 -30.00 -18.12 13.92
C VAL A 381 -30.63 -17.80 15.25
N LEU A 382 -30.29 -16.66 15.85
CA LEU A 382 -30.84 -16.20 17.15
C LEU A 382 -32.25 -15.63 17.02
N GLY A 383 -32.73 -15.33 15.79
CA GLY A 383 -34.04 -14.78 15.53
C GLY A 383 -34.20 -13.34 16.04
N GLN A 384 -33.18 -12.52 15.87
CA GLN A 384 -33.15 -11.13 16.34
C GLN A 384 -32.85 -10.13 15.24
N GLY A 385 -33.09 -8.83 15.46
CA GLY A 385 -32.68 -7.73 14.60
C GLY A 385 -33.33 -7.71 13.22
N ASN A 386 -34.43 -8.44 12.96
CA ASN A 386 -35.02 -8.63 11.64
C ASN A 386 -33.99 -9.12 10.58
N ALA A 387 -33.04 -9.95 11.01
CA ALA A 387 -31.91 -10.35 10.18
C ALA A 387 -32.31 -11.20 8.96
N ASP A 388 -33.46 -11.90 9.02
CA ASP A 388 -34.07 -12.63 7.91
C ASP A 388 -34.84 -11.75 6.90
N ALA A 389 -34.80 -10.42 7.06
CA ALA A 389 -35.43 -9.48 6.14
C ALA A 389 -34.86 -9.60 4.72
N THR A 390 -35.65 -9.19 3.70
CA THR A 390 -35.27 -9.35 2.29
C THR A 390 -34.26 -8.31 1.79
N VAL A 391 -33.99 -7.26 2.55
CA VAL A 391 -32.98 -6.25 2.19
C VAL A 391 -31.60 -6.91 2.07
N GLY A 392 -30.82 -6.53 1.08
CA GLY A 392 -29.49 -7.10 0.84
C GLY A 392 -29.49 -8.60 0.51
N SER A 393 -30.62 -9.21 0.12
CA SER A 393 -30.69 -10.61 -0.29
C SER A 393 -30.52 -10.76 -1.79
N SER A 394 -29.58 -11.60 -2.22
CA SER A 394 -29.31 -11.93 -3.63
C SER A 394 -30.47 -12.66 -4.30
N THR A 395 -31.32 -13.35 -3.54
CA THR A 395 -32.47 -14.11 -4.05
C THR A 395 -33.77 -13.32 -4.02
N GLY A 396 -33.83 -12.18 -3.36
CA GLY A 396 -35.05 -11.41 -3.09
C GLY A 396 -36.05 -12.14 -2.17
N LYS A 397 -35.60 -13.16 -1.45
CA LYS A 397 -36.34 -13.88 -0.39
C LYS A 397 -35.79 -13.48 0.97
N ALA A 398 -36.28 -14.15 2.03
CA ALA A 398 -35.65 -14.05 3.33
C ALA A 398 -34.13 -14.31 3.22
N TRP A 399 -33.35 -13.46 3.84
CA TRP A 399 -31.90 -13.54 3.78
C TRP A 399 -31.43 -14.86 4.40
N ASN A 400 -30.49 -15.51 3.77
CA ASN A 400 -29.93 -16.79 4.18
C ASN A 400 -28.47 -16.84 3.78
N TYR A 401 -27.60 -17.20 4.69
CA TYR A 401 -26.13 -17.18 4.52
C TYR A 401 -25.67 -17.95 3.26
N ASP A 402 -26.18 -19.16 3.05
CA ASP A 402 -25.77 -20.01 1.92
C ASP A 402 -26.17 -19.45 0.55
N ASP A 403 -27.15 -18.51 0.51
CA ASP A 403 -27.54 -17.81 -0.70
C ASP A 403 -26.72 -16.54 -0.94
N GLU A 404 -25.88 -16.11 0.03
CA GLU A 404 -25.17 -14.82 -0.01
C GLU A 404 -23.62 -14.99 0.00
N VAL A 405 -23.09 -16.09 0.51
CA VAL A 405 -21.64 -16.31 0.66
C VAL A 405 -21.19 -17.57 -0.05
N SER A 406 -20.31 -17.41 -1.02
CA SER A 406 -19.65 -18.52 -1.72
C SER A 406 -18.56 -19.14 -0.85
N TYR A 407 -17.64 -18.32 -0.33
CA TYR A 407 -16.57 -18.73 0.59
C TYR A 407 -16.37 -17.68 1.67
N PRO A 408 -16.29 -18.09 2.95
CA PRO A 408 -16.09 -17.13 4.04
C PRO A 408 -14.64 -16.64 4.12
N PHE A 409 -14.46 -15.49 4.78
CA PHE A 409 -13.15 -15.01 5.22
C PHE A 409 -12.39 -16.09 6.01
N GLY A 410 -11.09 -16.20 5.76
CA GLY A 410 -10.21 -17.14 6.46
C GLY A 410 -10.32 -18.59 5.98
N TYR A 411 -11.14 -18.90 4.96
CA TYR A 411 -11.30 -20.24 4.42
C TYR A 411 -10.11 -20.64 3.54
N GLY A 412 -9.63 -21.88 3.71
CA GLY A 412 -8.62 -22.51 2.86
C GLY A 412 -8.56 -24.02 3.07
N LEU A 413 -8.21 -24.76 2.02
CA LEU A 413 -8.01 -26.20 2.04
C LEU A 413 -6.52 -26.55 1.91
N SER A 414 -6.18 -27.74 2.37
CA SER A 414 -4.84 -28.34 2.24
C SER A 414 -4.96 -29.73 1.60
N TYR A 415 -3.86 -30.29 1.12
CA TYR A 415 -3.77 -31.71 0.70
C TYR A 415 -3.76 -32.68 1.88
N THR A 416 -3.73 -32.14 3.10
CA THR A 416 -3.86 -32.92 4.35
C THR A 416 -5.04 -32.38 5.17
N THR A 417 -5.27 -32.90 6.35
CA THR A 417 -6.30 -32.42 7.28
C THR A 417 -5.69 -32.17 8.63
N PHE A 418 -6.19 -31.15 9.31
CA PHE A 418 -5.75 -30.79 10.65
C PHE A 418 -6.90 -30.83 11.65
N GLU A 419 -6.59 -31.06 12.91
CA GLU A 419 -7.49 -30.94 14.05
C GLU A 419 -6.90 -29.89 15.00
N GLN A 420 -7.60 -28.77 15.17
CA GLN A 420 -7.24 -27.72 16.11
C GLN A 420 -8.02 -27.92 17.41
N THR A 421 -7.36 -27.75 18.55
CA THR A 421 -7.97 -27.84 19.88
C THR A 421 -7.56 -26.67 20.74
N LEU A 422 -8.48 -25.76 21.02
CA LEU A 422 -8.25 -24.61 21.94
C LEU A 422 -8.15 -25.12 23.37
N LYS A 423 -6.96 -25.06 23.96
CA LYS A 423 -6.66 -25.61 25.30
C LYS A 423 -6.99 -24.62 26.40
N SER A 424 -6.61 -23.37 26.20
CA SER A 424 -6.78 -22.34 27.23
C SER A 424 -6.79 -20.96 26.58
N VAL A 425 -7.48 -20.02 27.23
CA VAL A 425 -7.42 -18.60 26.98
C VAL A 425 -7.22 -17.88 28.32
N ASP A 426 -6.27 -16.97 28.39
CA ASP A 426 -5.99 -16.11 29.53
C ASP A 426 -6.11 -14.65 29.10
N VAL A 427 -6.97 -13.87 29.77
CA VAL A 427 -7.21 -12.46 29.51
C VAL A 427 -6.58 -11.63 30.63
N ASP A 428 -5.59 -10.85 30.30
CA ASP A 428 -4.90 -9.91 31.21
C ASP A 428 -5.06 -8.46 30.73
N LEU A 429 -6.14 -7.81 31.18
CA LEU A 429 -6.43 -6.42 30.82
C LEU A 429 -5.34 -5.45 31.33
N ALA A 430 -4.65 -5.79 32.44
CA ALA A 430 -3.60 -4.92 32.96
C ALA A 430 -2.35 -4.87 32.10
N ASN A 431 -2.05 -5.99 31.40
CA ASN A 431 -0.97 -6.08 30.42
C ASN A 431 -1.47 -5.96 28.97
N ARG A 432 -2.77 -5.75 28.78
CA ARG A 432 -3.44 -5.61 27.47
C ARG A 432 -3.21 -6.84 26.56
N THR A 433 -3.29 -8.05 27.13
CA THR A 433 -3.05 -9.27 26.37
C THR A 433 -4.17 -10.29 26.52
N VAL A 434 -4.44 -11.00 25.41
CA VAL A 434 -5.18 -12.25 25.39
C VAL A 434 -4.25 -13.34 24.88
N THR A 435 -3.95 -14.33 25.72
CA THR A 435 -3.06 -15.43 25.37
C THR A 435 -3.84 -16.72 25.20
N ALA A 436 -3.77 -17.34 24.03
CA ALA A 436 -4.40 -18.61 23.72
C ALA A 436 -3.36 -19.69 23.42
N GLU A 437 -3.57 -20.90 23.92
CA GLU A 437 -2.81 -22.09 23.55
C GLU A 437 -3.68 -23.04 22.72
N VAL A 438 -3.21 -23.44 21.56
CA VAL A 438 -3.92 -24.29 20.60
C VAL A 438 -3.03 -25.48 20.20
N ASP A 439 -3.51 -26.70 20.39
CA ASP A 439 -2.86 -27.89 19.85
C ASP A 439 -3.36 -28.13 18.41
N VAL A 440 -2.45 -28.17 17.46
CA VAL A 440 -2.71 -28.46 16.05
C VAL A 440 -2.12 -29.83 15.71
N LYS A 441 -2.96 -30.74 15.23
CA LYS A 441 -2.56 -32.10 14.85
C LYS A 441 -2.80 -32.33 13.37
N ASN A 442 -1.79 -32.79 12.65
CA ASN A 442 -1.98 -33.29 11.30
C ASN A 442 -2.62 -34.67 11.36
N THR A 443 -3.88 -34.77 10.89
CA THR A 443 -4.70 -35.99 10.89
C THR A 443 -4.74 -36.67 9.53
N GLY A 444 -4.14 -36.07 8.49
CA GLY A 444 -4.07 -36.63 7.14
C GLY A 444 -2.76 -37.40 6.87
N ASP A 445 -2.47 -37.58 5.59
CA ASP A 445 -1.39 -38.46 5.10
C ASP A 445 -0.20 -37.65 4.49
N VAL A 446 -0.28 -36.34 4.40
CA VAL A 446 0.75 -35.44 3.81
C VAL A 446 1.21 -34.44 4.85
N ALA A 447 2.51 -34.12 4.87
CA ALA A 447 3.03 -33.05 5.70
C ALA A 447 2.48 -31.70 5.23
N GLY A 448 2.20 -30.79 6.16
CA GLY A 448 1.62 -29.48 5.82
C GLY A 448 1.72 -28.48 6.96
N LYS A 449 1.47 -27.21 6.62
CA LYS A 449 1.27 -26.12 7.57
C LYS A 449 -0.22 -25.86 7.73
N ASP A 450 -0.61 -25.35 8.89
CA ASP A 450 -1.97 -24.95 9.21
C ASP A 450 -1.99 -23.53 9.77
N VAL A 451 -3.09 -22.81 9.59
CA VAL A 451 -3.31 -21.47 10.14
C VAL A 451 -4.25 -21.55 11.31
N VAL A 452 -3.80 -21.11 12.47
CA VAL A 452 -4.64 -20.97 13.66
C VAL A 452 -5.17 -19.53 13.70
N GLN A 453 -6.47 -19.37 13.49
CA GLN A 453 -7.17 -18.09 13.53
C GLN A 453 -7.95 -18.02 14.84
N LEU A 454 -7.56 -17.12 15.73
CA LEU A 454 -8.24 -16.89 17.01
C LEU A 454 -9.30 -15.82 16.86
N TYR A 455 -10.55 -16.18 17.11
CA TYR A 455 -11.69 -15.28 17.06
C TYR A 455 -12.28 -15.01 18.45
N THR A 456 -12.85 -13.83 18.62
CA THR A 456 -13.64 -13.47 19.80
C THR A 456 -15.07 -13.08 19.41
N SER A 457 -16.00 -13.36 20.33
CA SER A 457 -17.37 -12.86 20.30
C SER A 457 -17.63 -12.14 21.61
N VAL A 458 -17.98 -10.87 21.52
CA VAL A 458 -18.16 -9.97 22.66
C VAL A 458 -19.63 -9.74 22.97
N PRO A 459 -20.01 -9.38 24.21
CA PRO A 459 -21.39 -9.09 24.54
C PRO A 459 -21.94 -7.90 23.73
N TYR A 460 -23.16 -8.04 23.19
CA TYR A 460 -23.97 -6.95 22.64
C TYR A 460 -25.17 -6.73 23.52
N THR A 461 -25.27 -5.56 24.13
CA THR A 461 -26.14 -5.31 25.29
C THR A 461 -27.19 -4.21 25.02
N ASP A 462 -28.12 -3.99 25.95
CA ASP A 462 -29.05 -2.85 25.87
C ASP A 462 -28.29 -1.50 25.92
N TYR A 463 -27.10 -1.46 26.54
CA TYR A 463 -26.26 -0.28 26.55
C TYR A 463 -25.80 0.09 25.15
N ASP A 464 -25.35 -0.90 24.39
CA ASP A 464 -24.86 -0.69 23.02
C ASP A 464 -25.96 -0.15 22.11
N VAL A 465 -27.15 -0.75 22.20
CA VAL A 465 -28.33 -0.29 21.44
C VAL A 465 -28.70 1.16 21.79
N GLU A 466 -28.67 1.52 23.09
CA GLU A 466 -29.02 2.88 23.55
C GLU A 466 -27.96 3.91 23.11
N ASN A 467 -26.68 3.54 23.03
CA ASN A 467 -25.56 4.44 22.71
C ASN A 467 -25.09 4.31 21.27
N LYS A 468 -25.72 3.43 20.45
CA LYS A 468 -25.37 3.15 19.04
C LYS A 468 -23.93 2.67 18.89
N VAL A 469 -23.51 1.75 19.75
CA VAL A 469 -22.24 1.04 19.64
C VAL A 469 -22.51 -0.29 18.95
N GLU A 470 -21.89 -0.53 17.80
CA GLU A 470 -22.11 -1.75 17.04
C GLU A 470 -21.01 -2.79 17.34
N LYS A 471 -21.36 -4.08 17.26
CA LYS A 471 -20.43 -5.18 17.54
C LYS A 471 -20.70 -6.35 16.60
N SER A 472 -19.65 -6.88 16.01
CA SER A 472 -19.76 -8.09 15.20
C SER A 472 -20.02 -9.35 16.07
N ALA A 473 -20.66 -10.37 15.48
CA ALA A 473 -20.89 -11.64 16.16
C ALA A 473 -19.57 -12.38 16.46
N VAL A 474 -18.62 -12.28 15.54
CA VAL A 474 -17.24 -12.72 15.71
C VAL A 474 -16.30 -11.73 15.02
N GLN A 475 -15.10 -11.60 15.56
CA GLN A 475 -14.01 -10.87 14.91
C GLN A 475 -12.70 -11.59 15.15
N LEU A 476 -11.79 -11.52 14.16
CA LEU A 476 -10.43 -12.02 14.29
C LEU A 476 -9.73 -11.24 15.40
N LEU A 477 -9.11 -11.96 16.33
CA LEU A 477 -8.37 -11.35 17.43
C LEU A 477 -6.86 -11.40 17.18
N ASP A 478 -6.39 -12.51 16.62
CA ASP A 478 -5.03 -12.67 16.11
C ASP A 478 -4.90 -14.03 15.41
N TYR A 479 -3.75 -14.32 14.81
CA TYR A 479 -3.48 -15.53 14.07
C TYR A 479 -2.01 -15.95 14.16
N GLU A 480 -1.76 -17.24 13.97
CA GLU A 480 -0.40 -17.79 13.83
C GLU A 480 -0.40 -18.98 12.87
N LYS A 481 0.66 -19.11 12.10
CA LYS A 481 0.89 -20.24 11.20
C LYS A 481 1.83 -21.26 11.82
N THR A 482 1.53 -22.54 11.69
CA THR A 482 2.40 -23.61 12.21
C THR A 482 3.67 -23.77 11.37
N ASP A 483 4.68 -24.40 11.95
CA ASP A 483 5.71 -25.05 11.16
C ASP A 483 5.12 -26.22 10.36
N MET A 484 5.94 -26.86 9.50
CA MET A 484 5.56 -28.07 8.79
C MET A 484 5.29 -29.21 9.79
N ILE A 485 4.06 -29.71 9.84
CA ILE A 485 3.64 -30.80 10.71
C ILE A 485 3.55 -32.10 9.90
N GLU A 486 4.34 -33.11 10.29
CA GLU A 486 4.32 -34.43 9.68
C GLU A 486 3.02 -35.19 9.98
N PRO A 487 2.59 -36.14 9.12
CA PRO A 487 1.40 -36.97 9.35
C PRO A 487 1.36 -37.64 10.74
N GLY A 488 0.31 -37.31 11.50
CA GLY A 488 0.07 -37.87 12.85
C GLY A 488 0.79 -37.11 13.98
N GLU A 489 1.69 -36.19 13.66
CA GLU A 489 2.37 -35.31 14.65
C GLU A 489 1.51 -34.11 15.02
N SER A 490 1.91 -33.41 16.08
CA SER A 490 1.21 -32.21 16.59
C SER A 490 2.19 -31.13 16.99
N GLN A 491 1.74 -29.89 16.87
CA GLN A 491 2.42 -28.68 17.36
C GLN A 491 1.47 -27.91 18.27
N THR A 492 1.98 -27.36 19.39
CA THR A 492 1.23 -26.38 20.18
C THR A 492 1.61 -24.99 19.70
N VAL A 493 0.61 -24.19 19.32
CA VAL A 493 0.73 -22.81 18.92
C VAL A 493 0.27 -21.91 20.07
N THR A 494 1.03 -20.86 20.37
CA THR A 494 0.65 -19.83 21.35
C THR A 494 0.40 -18.54 20.60
N ILE A 495 -0.80 -17.99 20.74
CA ILE A 495 -1.20 -16.71 20.16
C ILE A 495 -1.29 -15.68 21.30
N THR A 496 -0.77 -14.49 21.09
CA THR A 496 -0.86 -13.37 22.04
C THR A 496 -1.38 -12.14 21.32
N ALA A 497 -2.66 -11.89 21.46
CA ALA A 497 -3.39 -10.78 20.87
C ALA A 497 -3.42 -9.54 21.79
N ASP A 498 -3.64 -8.36 21.24
CA ASP A 498 -3.96 -7.16 22.00
C ASP A 498 -5.39 -7.26 22.55
N ALA A 499 -5.56 -7.14 23.86
CA ALA A 499 -6.88 -7.16 24.48
C ALA A 499 -7.74 -5.94 24.12
N GLN A 500 -7.18 -4.88 23.56
CA GLN A 500 -7.96 -3.75 23.04
C GLN A 500 -8.85 -4.17 21.87
N ASP A 501 -8.44 -5.16 21.07
CA ASP A 501 -9.25 -5.67 19.95
C ASP A 501 -10.54 -6.41 20.42
N MET A 502 -10.77 -6.57 21.74
CA MET A 502 -12.05 -6.97 22.31
C MET A 502 -12.95 -5.78 22.70
N ALA A 503 -12.40 -4.58 22.75
CA ALA A 503 -13.13 -3.38 23.14
C ALA A 503 -13.82 -2.74 21.93
N SER A 504 -14.87 -1.98 22.20
CA SER A 504 -15.54 -1.19 21.15
C SER A 504 -15.41 0.30 21.46
N TRP A 505 -15.33 1.12 20.43
CA TRP A 505 -15.32 2.58 20.58
C TRP A 505 -16.72 3.11 20.80
N ASP A 506 -16.92 3.83 21.90
CA ASP A 506 -18.17 4.53 22.21
C ASP A 506 -17.94 6.04 22.21
N SER A 507 -18.41 6.70 21.15
CA SER A 507 -18.33 8.15 20.98
C SER A 507 -19.14 8.94 22.01
N SER A 508 -20.08 8.29 22.71
CA SER A 508 -20.94 8.93 23.74
C SER A 508 -20.41 8.76 25.17
N CYS A 509 -19.51 7.80 25.40
CA CYS A 509 -18.99 7.50 26.72
C CYS A 509 -18.16 8.66 27.26
N GLU A 510 -18.54 9.18 28.47
CA GLU A 510 -17.76 10.21 29.16
C GLU A 510 -16.47 9.59 29.72
N ASN A 511 -15.32 10.19 29.40
CA ASN A 511 -14.02 9.77 29.89
C ASN A 511 -13.60 10.52 31.19
N GLU A 512 -12.48 10.13 31.81
CA GLU A 512 -11.99 10.74 33.04
C GLU A 512 -11.65 12.24 32.89
N ALA A 513 -11.39 12.72 31.69
CA ALA A 513 -11.11 14.13 31.41
C ALA A 513 -12.39 14.98 31.37
N GLY A 514 -13.58 14.35 31.34
CA GLY A 514 -14.88 15.01 31.22
C GLY A 514 -15.21 15.42 29.78
N THR A 515 -14.53 14.80 28.78
CA THR A 515 -14.86 14.80 27.37
C THR A 515 -15.55 13.48 27.01
N THR A 516 -15.98 13.31 25.77
CA THR A 516 -16.62 12.07 25.30
C THR A 516 -15.71 11.33 24.30
N GLY A 517 -15.96 10.04 24.18
CA GLY A 517 -15.18 9.12 23.37
C GLY A 517 -14.27 8.25 24.21
N ASN A 518 -14.51 6.94 24.21
CA ASN A 518 -13.73 6.00 24.98
C ASN A 518 -13.88 4.56 24.46
N TRP A 519 -12.87 3.74 24.70
CA TRP A 519 -12.97 2.29 24.54
C TRP A 519 -13.73 1.68 25.69
N ILE A 520 -14.66 0.77 25.40
CA ILE A 520 -15.49 0.10 26.39
C ILE A 520 -15.43 -1.41 26.27
N LEU A 521 -15.58 -2.09 27.41
CA LEU A 521 -15.86 -3.52 27.49
C LEU A 521 -17.16 -3.70 28.26
N ASP A 522 -18.15 -4.35 27.68
CA ASP A 522 -19.42 -4.61 28.30
C ASP A 522 -19.31 -5.76 29.30
N ASN A 523 -20.13 -5.69 30.35
CA ASN A 523 -20.29 -6.81 31.26
C ASN A 523 -21.01 -7.97 30.57
N GLY A 524 -20.52 -9.18 30.77
CA GLY A 524 -21.09 -10.37 30.18
C GLY A 524 -20.07 -11.45 29.85
N THR A 525 -20.50 -12.42 29.04
CA THR A 525 -19.68 -13.54 28.61
C THR A 525 -18.99 -13.22 27.28
N TYR A 526 -17.68 -13.29 27.26
CA TYR A 526 -16.84 -13.25 26.08
C TYR A 526 -16.53 -14.69 25.67
N TYR A 527 -16.66 -14.99 24.39
CA TYR A 527 -16.35 -16.29 23.81
C TYR A 527 -15.08 -16.18 22.96
N PHE A 528 -14.22 -17.17 23.07
CA PHE A 528 -13.01 -17.33 22.27
C PHE A 528 -13.03 -18.68 21.58
N THR A 529 -12.70 -18.71 20.29
CA THR A 529 -12.69 -19.94 19.51
C THR A 529 -11.60 -19.88 18.44
N VAL A 530 -11.27 -21.05 17.89
CA VAL A 530 -10.46 -21.19 16.70
C VAL A 530 -11.24 -21.95 15.64
N GLY A 531 -10.97 -21.67 14.36
CA GLY A 531 -11.66 -22.29 13.24
C GLY A 531 -10.97 -22.03 11.91
N ASN A 532 -11.35 -22.76 10.88
CA ASN A 532 -10.91 -22.57 9.50
C ASN A 532 -11.76 -21.48 8.83
N GLY A 533 -11.65 -20.27 9.35
CA GLY A 533 -12.37 -19.07 8.92
C GLY A 533 -13.49 -18.62 9.86
N ALA A 534 -14.02 -17.45 9.55
CA ALA A 534 -15.00 -16.75 10.39
C ALA A 534 -16.32 -17.51 10.54
N HIS A 535 -16.76 -18.22 9.50
CA HIS A 535 -18.02 -18.98 9.55
C HIS A 535 -17.96 -20.18 10.50
N GLU A 536 -16.83 -20.90 10.53
CA GLU A 536 -16.66 -21.97 11.53
C GLU A 536 -16.60 -21.39 12.94
N ALA A 537 -15.91 -20.24 13.10
CA ALA A 537 -15.82 -19.58 14.40
C ALA A 537 -17.19 -19.16 14.93
N VAL A 538 -18.05 -18.53 14.12
CA VAL A 538 -19.40 -18.13 14.56
C VAL A 538 -20.26 -19.33 14.90
N ASN A 539 -20.15 -20.41 14.11
CA ASN A 539 -20.88 -21.66 14.40
C ASN A 539 -20.44 -22.31 15.72
N ASN A 540 -19.13 -22.30 16.03
CA ASN A 540 -18.61 -22.79 17.30
C ASN A 540 -19.20 -22.00 18.47
N VAL A 541 -19.23 -20.65 18.37
CA VAL A 541 -19.82 -19.78 19.38
C VAL A 541 -21.33 -20.04 19.53
N LEU A 542 -22.08 -20.14 18.44
CA LEU A 542 -23.52 -20.41 18.46
C LEU A 542 -23.82 -21.79 19.09
N ALA A 543 -23.02 -22.83 18.77
CA ALA A 543 -23.12 -24.14 19.38
C ALA A 543 -22.83 -24.09 20.90
N ALA A 544 -21.87 -23.27 21.34
CA ALA A 544 -21.62 -23.02 22.77
C ALA A 544 -22.75 -22.28 23.45
N GLN A 545 -23.56 -21.52 22.71
CA GLN A 545 -24.81 -20.88 23.17
C GLN A 545 -26.04 -21.79 23.02
N ASP A 546 -25.82 -23.12 22.83
CA ASP A 546 -26.84 -24.14 22.69
C ASP A 546 -27.78 -23.96 21.46
N GLN A 547 -27.31 -23.30 20.40
CA GLN A 547 -28.02 -23.22 19.12
C GLN A 547 -27.82 -24.50 18.30
N ASP A 548 -28.81 -24.84 17.44
CA ASP A 548 -28.79 -26.02 16.58
C ASP A 548 -28.06 -25.71 15.25
N VAL A 549 -26.74 -25.64 15.29
CA VAL A 549 -25.83 -25.36 14.17
C VAL A 549 -24.70 -26.39 14.14
N GLU A 550 -24.04 -26.53 12.99
CA GLU A 550 -22.86 -27.37 12.83
C GLU A 550 -21.60 -26.68 13.38
N GLY A 551 -21.44 -26.64 14.68
CA GLY A 551 -20.29 -25.99 15.37
C GLY A 551 -19.70 -26.92 16.45
N ASN A 552 -18.43 -26.69 16.74
CA ASN A 552 -17.68 -27.44 17.78
C ASN A 552 -17.59 -26.63 19.09
N LYS A 553 -18.60 -26.76 19.95
CA LYS A 553 -18.62 -26.07 21.25
C LYS A 553 -17.48 -26.47 22.20
N ASP A 554 -16.85 -27.62 21.99
CA ASP A 554 -15.71 -28.05 22.81
C ASP A 554 -14.43 -27.25 22.46
N ASN A 555 -14.44 -26.53 21.32
CA ASN A 555 -13.37 -25.65 20.85
C ASN A 555 -13.63 -24.16 21.21
N VAL A 556 -14.44 -23.92 22.26
CA VAL A 556 -14.79 -22.59 22.76
C VAL A 556 -14.36 -22.45 24.20
N GLN A 557 -13.69 -21.36 24.53
CA GLN A 557 -13.39 -20.92 25.90
C GLN A 557 -14.20 -19.65 26.21
N THR A 558 -14.54 -19.46 27.48
CA THR A 558 -15.28 -18.26 27.91
C THR A 558 -14.56 -17.48 28.99
N TRP A 559 -14.71 -16.16 28.95
CA TRP A 559 -14.28 -15.25 29.99
C TRP A 559 -15.44 -14.36 30.39
N GLU A 560 -15.60 -14.13 31.71
CA GLU A 560 -16.73 -13.35 32.29
C GLU A 560 -16.23 -12.01 32.79
N LEU A 561 -16.73 -10.91 32.22
CA LEU A 561 -16.56 -9.57 32.75
C LEU A 561 -17.77 -9.21 33.63
N GLY A 562 -17.54 -9.01 34.94
CA GLY A 562 -18.62 -8.81 35.89
C GLY A 562 -19.28 -7.46 35.88
N ASP A 563 -18.52 -6.42 35.59
CA ASP A 563 -18.94 -5.01 35.56
C ASP A 563 -18.50 -4.37 34.26
N PHE A 564 -19.27 -3.42 33.73
CA PHE A 564 -18.89 -2.57 32.59
C PHE A 564 -17.55 -1.87 32.87
N ASP A 565 -16.64 -1.88 31.88
CA ASP A 565 -15.31 -1.28 32.00
C ASP A 565 -15.04 -0.26 30.89
N SER A 566 -14.90 0.99 31.27
CA SER A 566 -14.46 2.10 30.43
C SER A 566 -13.10 2.65 30.89
N SER A 567 -12.35 1.88 31.68
CA SER A 567 -11.10 2.35 32.28
C SER A 567 -9.86 1.66 31.76
N SER A 568 -9.95 0.40 31.33
CA SER A 568 -8.79 -0.39 30.89
C SER A 568 -8.06 0.21 29.69
N PHE A 569 -8.80 0.82 28.77
CA PHE A 569 -8.26 1.42 27.54
C PHE A 569 -8.51 2.93 27.44
N ALA A 570 -8.86 3.59 28.54
CA ALA A 570 -9.07 5.04 28.59
C ALA A 570 -7.80 5.87 28.32
N VAL A 571 -6.65 5.23 28.33
CA VAL A 571 -5.34 5.85 28.11
C VAL A 571 -4.56 4.98 27.12
N THR A 572 -3.93 5.61 26.14
CA THR A 572 -3.10 4.93 25.12
C THR A 572 -1.81 4.35 25.73
N LEU A 573 -1.07 3.56 24.93
CA LEU A 573 0.22 2.99 25.35
C LEU A 573 1.26 4.07 25.72
N ASN A 574 1.18 5.25 25.13
CA ASN A 574 2.09 6.36 25.45
C ASN A 574 1.59 7.27 26.59
N GLY A 575 0.47 6.95 27.21
CA GLY A 575 -0.07 7.65 28.38
C GLY A 575 -0.98 8.84 28.05
N THR A 576 -1.47 8.97 26.82
CA THR A 576 -2.43 10.01 26.41
C THR A 576 -3.85 9.54 26.65
N PRO A 577 -4.72 10.30 27.35
CA PRO A 577 -6.14 9.99 27.42
C PRO A 577 -6.78 9.97 26.03
N VAL A 578 -7.65 8.98 25.77
CA VAL A 578 -8.41 8.92 24.52
C VAL A 578 -9.65 9.81 24.60
N GLU A 579 -10.03 10.38 23.48
CA GLU A 579 -11.27 11.16 23.30
C GLU A 579 -11.67 11.18 21.83
N ASN A 580 -12.91 11.62 21.52
CA ASN A 580 -13.33 11.80 20.13
C ASN A 580 -12.45 12.81 19.39
N GLN A 581 -11.94 12.40 18.24
CA GLN A 581 -11.06 13.23 17.39
C GLN A 581 -11.58 13.37 15.96
N LEU A 582 -12.54 12.52 15.56
CA LEU A 582 -13.05 12.41 14.19
C LEU A 582 -14.56 12.70 14.10
N GLN A 583 -15.07 13.55 14.99
CA GLN A 583 -16.50 13.93 14.95
C GLN A 583 -16.90 14.59 13.62
N ASP A 584 -15.98 15.27 12.97
CA ASP A 584 -16.19 15.88 11.67
C ASP A 584 -16.10 14.88 10.49
N ALA A 585 -15.73 13.63 10.74
CA ALA A 585 -15.91 12.54 9.80
C ALA A 585 -17.35 12.00 9.75
N ASP A 586 -18.19 12.24 10.74
CA ASP A 586 -19.60 11.86 10.69
C ASP A 586 -20.44 12.94 10.02
N LEU A 587 -21.08 12.59 8.89
CA LEU A 587 -21.91 13.49 8.11
C LEU A 587 -23.06 14.09 8.92
N ASN A 588 -23.59 13.37 9.92
CA ASN A 588 -24.66 13.88 10.80
C ASN A 588 -24.23 15.09 11.62
N ASN A 589 -22.94 15.31 11.83
CA ASN A 589 -22.44 16.53 12.49
C ASN A 589 -22.45 17.76 11.57
N TRP A 590 -22.51 17.58 10.26
CA TRP A 590 -22.62 18.63 9.26
C TRP A 590 -24.05 18.82 8.78
N MET A 591 -24.80 17.72 8.69
CA MET A 591 -26.17 17.64 8.17
C MET A 591 -26.99 16.74 9.08
N GLU A 592 -27.56 17.32 10.16
CA GLU A 592 -28.29 16.60 11.22
C GLU A 592 -29.33 15.60 10.65
N ASP A 593 -29.37 14.39 11.20
CA ASP A 593 -30.28 13.29 10.87
C ASP A 593 -30.27 12.88 9.37
N THR A 594 -29.15 13.07 8.67
CA THR A 594 -29.05 12.67 7.25
C THR A 594 -28.75 11.19 7.09
N VAL A 595 -27.79 10.65 7.87
CA VAL A 595 -27.34 9.26 7.74
C VAL A 595 -27.99 8.38 8.81
N THR A 596 -28.53 7.25 8.38
CA THR A 596 -28.86 6.15 9.27
C THR A 596 -27.81 5.07 9.09
N TYR A 597 -26.94 4.90 10.08
CA TYR A 597 -25.92 3.86 10.08
C TYR A 597 -26.52 2.49 10.33
N LEU A 598 -25.97 1.45 9.72
CA LEU A 598 -26.43 0.07 9.85
C LEU A 598 -26.29 -0.41 11.29
N SER A 599 -27.30 -1.09 11.78
CA SER A 599 -27.31 -1.65 13.13
C SER A 599 -27.87 -3.07 13.13
N ARG A 600 -27.17 -4.00 13.78
CA ARG A 600 -27.65 -5.36 14.01
C ARG A 600 -28.93 -5.45 14.84
N ASN A 601 -29.29 -4.37 15.53
CA ASN A 601 -30.55 -4.31 16.28
C ASN A 601 -31.79 -4.25 15.35
N ASP A 602 -31.65 -3.73 14.12
CA ASP A 602 -32.74 -3.67 13.13
C ASP A 602 -32.19 -3.60 11.68
N TRP A 603 -31.75 -4.74 11.16
CA TRP A 603 -31.17 -4.86 9.83
C TRP A 603 -32.07 -4.32 8.71
N GLU A 604 -33.42 -4.49 8.84
CA GLU A 604 -34.36 -3.98 7.84
C GLU A 604 -34.51 -2.45 7.91
N GLY A 605 -34.66 -1.92 9.11
CA GLY A 605 -34.95 -0.50 9.33
C GLY A 605 -33.72 0.41 9.22
N THR A 606 -32.52 -0.15 9.29
CA THR A 606 -31.25 0.59 9.20
C THR A 606 -30.41 0.20 7.98
N TRP A 607 -30.94 -0.63 7.06
CA TRP A 607 -30.24 -0.98 5.83
C TRP A 607 -29.82 0.29 5.08
N PRO A 608 -28.56 0.44 4.64
CA PRO A 608 -28.09 1.67 4.03
C PRO A 608 -28.91 2.10 2.83
N GLU A 609 -29.40 3.32 2.85
CA GLU A 609 -29.86 4.00 1.64
C GLU A 609 -28.63 4.47 0.84
N THR A 610 -28.75 4.56 -0.47
CA THR A 610 -27.71 5.19 -1.30
C THR A 610 -27.78 6.70 -1.14
N TYR A 611 -26.80 7.29 -0.48
CA TYR A 611 -26.65 8.72 -0.25
C TYR A 611 -26.07 9.36 -1.52
N LYS A 612 -26.93 9.81 -2.40
CA LYS A 612 -26.60 10.50 -3.66
C LYS A 612 -27.43 11.76 -3.79
N ASP A 613 -26.99 12.64 -4.66
CA ASP A 613 -27.67 13.94 -4.88
C ASP A 613 -27.67 14.83 -3.61
N LEU A 614 -26.72 14.65 -2.70
CA LEU A 614 -26.57 15.49 -1.53
C LEU A 614 -26.12 16.91 -1.93
N THR A 615 -26.46 17.89 -1.10
CA THR A 615 -26.06 19.29 -1.30
C THR A 615 -25.22 19.71 -0.09
N ALA A 616 -23.92 19.91 -0.29
CA ALA A 616 -23.05 20.37 0.78
C ALA A 616 -23.54 21.72 1.36
N THR A 617 -23.48 21.84 2.69
CA THR A 617 -23.86 23.09 3.37
C THR A 617 -22.86 24.21 3.09
N ASP A 618 -23.22 25.47 3.35
CA ASP A 618 -22.30 26.60 3.20
C ASP A 618 -21.05 26.43 4.10
N GLU A 619 -21.19 25.80 5.27
CA GLU A 619 -20.10 25.50 6.19
C GLU A 619 -19.15 24.44 5.61
N MET A 620 -19.69 23.34 5.09
CA MET A 620 -18.91 22.30 4.42
C MET A 620 -18.15 22.86 3.23
N ILE A 621 -18.81 23.64 2.37
CA ILE A 621 -18.17 24.31 1.22
C ILE A 621 -17.04 25.23 1.68
N SER A 622 -17.27 26.04 2.72
CA SER A 622 -16.23 26.93 3.26
C SER A 622 -15.04 26.16 3.78
N THR A 623 -15.26 25.03 4.48
CA THR A 623 -14.20 24.18 5.03
C THR A 623 -13.41 23.48 3.93
N MET A 624 -14.10 22.92 2.93
CA MET A 624 -13.44 22.25 1.80
C MET A 624 -12.65 23.23 0.93
N ALA A 625 -13.17 24.45 0.72
CA ALA A 625 -12.55 25.46 -0.14
C ALA A 625 -11.40 26.24 0.54
N ASP A 626 -11.29 26.20 1.87
CA ASP A 626 -10.24 26.91 2.58
C ASP A 626 -8.85 26.31 2.21
N ASP A 627 -8.00 27.12 1.60
CA ASP A 627 -6.68 26.69 1.14
C ASP A 627 -5.57 26.87 2.20
N TYR A 628 -5.90 27.44 3.36
CA TYR A 628 -4.97 27.73 4.45
C TYR A 628 -3.65 28.39 3.98
N SER A 629 -3.72 29.17 2.90
CA SER A 629 -2.55 29.81 2.31
C SER A 629 -2.11 31.04 3.09
N ASP A 630 -3.00 31.66 3.87
CA ASP A 630 -2.70 32.86 4.64
C ASP A 630 -1.85 32.54 5.87
N ILE A 631 -0.64 33.11 5.90
CA ILE A 631 0.25 33.04 7.04
C ILE A 631 0.01 34.30 7.87
N GLU A 632 -0.80 34.17 8.90
CA GLU A 632 -1.10 35.27 9.80
C GLU A 632 0.10 35.59 10.71
N ALA A 633 0.38 36.90 10.85
CA ALA A 633 1.36 37.37 11.81
C ALA A 633 0.83 37.14 13.25
N ASN A 634 1.58 36.40 14.03
CA ASN A 634 1.18 36.08 15.42
C ASN A 634 2.39 36.00 16.35
N GLY A 635 2.12 36.13 17.66
CA GLY A 635 3.08 35.90 18.74
C GLY A 635 4.31 36.82 18.71
N ASP A 636 5.44 36.29 19.19
CA ASP A 636 6.78 36.93 19.13
C ASP A 636 7.74 36.04 18.32
N PRO A 637 7.84 36.21 16.99
CA PRO A 637 8.71 35.38 16.15
C PRO A 637 10.19 35.39 16.57
N SER A 638 10.63 36.42 17.32
CA SER A 638 11.99 36.48 17.83
C SER A 638 12.28 35.51 18.99
N SER A 639 11.24 34.88 19.53
CA SER A 639 11.35 33.82 20.55
C SER A 639 11.90 32.52 19.96
N VAL A 640 11.75 32.29 18.66
CA VAL A 640 12.18 31.07 17.96
C VAL A 640 13.56 31.29 17.32
N THR A 641 14.55 30.52 17.74
CA THR A 641 15.94 30.65 17.28
C THR A 641 16.18 29.92 15.96
N PHE A 642 16.76 30.60 14.98
CA PHE A 642 17.29 30.02 13.74
C PHE A 642 18.72 30.52 13.48
N GLY A 643 19.53 29.75 12.75
CA GLY A 643 20.88 30.15 12.31
C GLY A 643 21.91 30.24 13.42
N ALA A 644 21.73 29.53 14.52
CA ALA A 644 22.74 29.45 15.57
C ALA A 644 23.98 28.68 15.08
N ASP A 645 25.16 29.01 15.55
CA ASP A 645 26.41 28.30 15.27
C ASP A 645 26.80 27.47 16.51
N ASN A 646 26.18 26.31 16.66
CA ASN A 646 26.41 25.39 17.79
C ASN A 646 27.47 24.29 17.45
N GLY A 647 27.94 24.23 16.20
CA GLY A 647 28.95 23.29 15.73
C GLY A 647 28.53 21.83 15.75
N MET A 648 27.22 21.55 15.66
CA MET A 648 26.67 20.21 15.62
C MET A 648 26.33 19.82 14.18
N THR A 649 26.39 18.50 13.88
CA THR A 649 25.89 17.90 12.67
C THR A 649 24.85 16.85 13.03
N LEU A 650 24.03 16.41 12.09
CA LEU A 650 23.03 15.35 12.31
C LEU A 650 23.70 14.06 12.82
N ALA A 651 24.96 13.81 12.41
CA ALA A 651 25.73 12.66 12.88
C ALA A 651 25.98 12.64 14.40
N ASN A 652 25.87 13.79 15.11
CA ASN A 652 25.89 13.81 16.57
C ASN A 652 24.66 13.14 17.21
N MET A 653 23.61 12.97 16.43
CA MET A 653 22.33 12.40 16.85
C MET A 653 22.09 11.00 16.30
N LYS A 654 23.07 10.43 15.55
CA LYS A 654 22.97 9.07 14.99
C LYS A 654 22.70 8.06 16.11
N GLY A 655 21.59 7.29 15.97
CA GLY A 655 21.17 6.28 16.94
C GLY A 655 20.65 6.83 18.29
N VAL A 656 20.29 8.11 18.36
CA VAL A 656 19.66 8.69 19.57
C VAL A 656 18.16 8.48 19.47
N GLU A 657 17.66 7.51 20.22
CA GLU A 657 16.24 7.13 20.24
C GLU A 657 15.36 8.04 21.11
N ASP A 658 15.93 8.78 22.02
CA ASP A 658 15.18 9.75 22.86
C ASP A 658 15.04 11.09 22.11
N ILE A 659 13.86 11.33 21.54
CA ILE A 659 13.54 12.58 20.84
C ILE A 659 13.52 13.80 21.78
N THR A 660 13.46 13.60 23.10
CA THR A 660 13.44 14.67 24.12
C THR A 660 14.85 15.05 24.58
N ASP A 661 15.92 14.41 24.10
CA ASP A 661 17.30 14.75 24.39
C ASP A 661 17.57 16.23 24.03
N GLU A 662 18.11 17.02 24.97
CA GLU A 662 18.35 18.46 24.79
C GLU A 662 19.25 18.79 23.58
N ARG A 663 20.05 17.86 23.11
CA ARG A 663 20.88 18.02 21.92
C ARG A 663 20.05 18.24 20.65
N TRP A 664 18.85 17.68 20.57
CA TRP A 664 17.93 17.90 19.46
C TRP A 664 17.55 19.37 19.32
N SER A 665 17.15 20.02 20.40
CA SER A 665 16.82 21.44 20.38
C SER A 665 18.03 22.30 19.98
N THR A 666 19.22 21.96 20.49
CA THR A 666 20.48 22.63 20.15
C THR A 666 20.82 22.49 18.66
N LEU A 667 20.60 21.31 18.07
CA LEU A 667 20.79 21.04 16.65
C LEU A 667 19.76 21.81 15.79
N MET A 668 18.49 21.77 16.19
CA MET A 668 17.41 22.47 15.46
C MET A 668 17.59 23.99 15.46
N ASP A 669 18.25 24.58 16.45
CA ASP A 669 18.57 26.01 16.50
C ASP A 669 19.57 26.45 15.41
N GLN A 670 20.33 25.51 14.83
CA GLN A 670 21.25 25.78 13.72
C GLN A 670 20.56 25.93 12.37
N LEU A 671 19.37 25.34 12.20
CA LEU A 671 18.59 25.42 10.98
C LEU A 671 18.39 26.86 10.53
N THR A 672 18.41 27.09 9.24
CA THR A 672 17.91 28.33 8.68
C THR A 672 16.44 28.23 8.32
N LEU A 673 15.69 29.31 8.37
CA LEU A 673 14.28 29.31 7.98
C LEU A 673 14.11 28.91 6.51
N GLU A 674 15.04 29.31 5.64
CA GLU A 674 15.04 28.94 4.23
C GLU A 674 15.14 27.43 4.03
N GLU A 675 16.06 26.75 4.74
CA GLU A 675 16.20 25.28 4.67
C GLU A 675 14.92 24.57 5.12
N CYS A 676 14.26 25.07 6.17
CA CYS A 676 13.01 24.48 6.64
C CYS A 676 11.89 24.59 5.59
N LEU A 677 11.73 25.75 4.98
CA LEU A 677 10.72 25.97 3.95
C LEU A 677 10.98 25.15 2.68
N ILE A 678 12.24 25.00 2.27
CA ILE A 678 12.63 24.14 1.14
C ILE A 678 12.32 22.67 1.45
N ARG A 679 12.72 22.21 2.62
CA ARG A 679 12.62 20.82 3.03
C ARG A 679 11.16 20.37 3.15
N THR A 680 10.28 21.21 3.66
CA THR A 680 8.85 20.92 3.76
C THR A 680 8.13 21.04 2.42
N GLY A 681 8.52 21.96 1.57
CA GLY A 681 7.84 22.24 0.31
C GLY A 681 8.26 21.39 -0.89
N LEU A 682 9.37 20.64 -0.79
CA LEU A 682 9.95 19.88 -1.90
C LEU A 682 10.52 18.53 -1.40
N GLY A 683 9.76 17.46 -1.48
CA GLY A 683 10.17 16.15 -1.01
C GLY A 683 9.88 14.98 -1.97
N GLY A 684 9.56 15.26 -3.24
CA GLY A 684 8.91 14.29 -4.14
C GLY A 684 9.66 12.98 -4.38
N THR A 685 10.98 13.00 -4.61
CA THR A 685 11.76 11.76 -4.85
C THR A 685 12.89 11.55 -3.85
N SER A 686 13.20 12.58 -3.10
CA SER A 686 14.19 12.54 -2.03
C SER A 686 14.00 13.73 -1.09
N THR A 687 14.40 13.55 0.15
CA THR A 687 14.53 14.69 1.05
C THR A 687 15.65 15.62 0.55
N LYS A 688 15.54 16.93 0.78
CA LYS A 688 16.62 17.86 0.36
C LYS A 688 17.75 17.89 1.39
N VAL A 689 18.97 18.17 0.96
CA VAL A 689 20.11 18.36 1.87
C VAL A 689 19.86 19.58 2.74
N ILE A 690 20.17 19.49 4.05
CA ILE A 690 20.24 20.64 4.96
C ILE A 690 21.71 20.91 5.32
N GLU A 691 22.25 22.01 4.78
CA GLU A 691 23.68 22.31 4.93
C GLU A 691 24.07 22.67 6.38
N SER A 692 23.20 23.44 7.06
CA SER A 692 23.49 23.96 8.41
C SER A 692 23.71 22.90 9.48
N ILE A 693 23.12 21.70 9.29
CA ILE A 693 23.25 20.57 10.21
C ILE A 693 23.85 19.33 9.52
N THR A 694 24.30 19.46 8.31
CA THR A 694 24.82 18.33 7.49
C THR A 694 23.83 17.15 7.46
N SER A 695 22.52 17.41 7.22
CA SER A 695 21.52 16.37 7.05
C SER A 695 21.54 15.88 5.59
N PRO A 696 21.62 14.54 5.36
CA PRO A 696 21.75 14.01 4.00
C PRO A 696 20.48 14.14 3.18
N GLU A 697 20.65 13.99 1.87
CA GLU A 697 19.57 13.59 0.99
C GLU A 697 19.23 12.12 1.27
N ALA A 698 17.96 11.81 1.47
CA ALA A 698 17.47 10.47 1.62
C ALA A 698 16.61 10.10 0.41
N ILE A 699 17.05 9.12 -0.35
CA ILE A 699 16.36 8.64 -1.55
C ILE A 699 15.11 7.87 -1.12
N GLN A 700 14.03 8.06 -1.86
CA GLN A 700 12.74 7.41 -1.66
C GLN A 700 12.45 6.46 -2.81
N ASN A 701 11.76 5.38 -2.53
CA ASN A 701 11.21 4.49 -3.53
C ASN A 701 9.76 4.12 -3.17
N ASP A 702 8.97 3.83 -4.18
CA ASP A 702 7.56 3.50 -4.05
C ASP A 702 7.30 2.08 -4.55
N GLY A 703 6.22 1.47 -4.07
CA GLY A 703 5.68 0.22 -4.55
C GLY A 703 5.49 -0.84 -3.46
N PRO A 704 4.24 -1.28 -3.21
CA PRO A 704 3.95 -2.30 -2.20
C PRO A 704 4.53 -3.67 -2.53
N ASN A 705 4.73 -3.99 -3.81
CA ASN A 705 5.39 -5.21 -4.25
C ASN A 705 6.91 -5.04 -4.52
N GLY A 706 7.54 -3.97 -4.03
CA GLY A 706 8.99 -3.74 -4.11
C GLY A 706 9.37 -2.33 -4.52
N PHE A 707 10.62 -2.13 -4.93
CA PHE A 707 11.15 -0.84 -5.36
C PHE A 707 10.90 -0.62 -6.84
N ASN A 708 9.85 0.10 -7.19
CA ASN A 708 9.38 0.26 -8.55
C ASN A 708 10.04 1.41 -9.32
N SER A 709 10.47 2.47 -8.61
CA SER A 709 10.84 3.73 -9.26
C SER A 709 12.21 3.68 -9.91
N TYR A 710 13.18 2.99 -9.30
CA TYR A 710 14.57 3.07 -9.73
C TYR A 710 15.26 1.70 -9.81
N PRO A 711 16.15 1.48 -10.82
CA PRO A 711 17.02 0.32 -10.83
C PRO A 711 17.96 0.28 -9.62
N LEU A 712 18.34 -0.92 -9.20
CA LEU A 712 19.25 -1.20 -8.08
C LEU A 712 20.51 -0.33 -8.08
N GLY A 713 21.15 -0.19 -9.23
CA GLY A 713 22.41 0.56 -9.37
C GLY A 713 22.27 2.06 -9.56
N GLN A 714 21.05 2.63 -9.60
CA GLN A 714 20.89 4.05 -9.93
C GLN A 714 21.50 4.98 -8.89
N TYR A 715 21.29 4.71 -7.62
CA TYR A 715 21.80 5.49 -6.49
C TYR A 715 22.87 4.75 -5.70
N ALA A 716 23.14 3.49 -6.06
CA ALA A 716 24.14 2.66 -5.40
C ALA A 716 25.52 3.29 -5.41
N ASN A 717 26.27 3.08 -4.33
CA ASN A 717 27.66 3.48 -4.26
C ASN A 717 28.52 2.57 -5.16
N SER A 718 29.29 3.16 -6.06
CA SER A 718 30.24 2.43 -6.92
C SER A 718 31.72 2.60 -6.52
N ASP A 719 32.00 3.39 -5.48
CA ASP A 719 33.36 3.68 -5.01
C ASP A 719 33.71 2.86 -3.75
N ALA A 720 34.43 1.76 -3.95
CA ALA A 720 34.89 0.89 -2.87
C ALA A 720 35.85 1.58 -1.87
N SER A 721 36.38 2.76 -2.20
CA SER A 721 37.25 3.53 -1.30
C SER A 721 36.51 4.17 -0.13
N THR A 722 35.18 4.24 -0.21
CA THR A 722 34.32 4.78 0.85
C THR A 722 34.23 3.86 2.07
N GLY A 723 34.54 2.57 1.92
CA GLY A 723 34.34 1.55 2.95
C GLY A 723 32.89 1.03 3.05
N ASP A 724 32.00 1.42 2.12
CA ASP A 724 30.65 0.90 2.02
C ASP A 724 30.69 -0.61 1.75
N PRO A 725 30.01 -1.44 2.55
CA PRO A 725 29.95 -2.88 2.31
C PRO A 725 29.08 -3.27 1.09
N CYS A 726 28.15 -2.39 0.66
CA CYS A 726 27.18 -2.64 -0.43
C CYS A 726 27.54 -1.87 -1.72
N VAL A 727 28.78 -1.95 -2.15
CA VAL A 727 29.25 -1.29 -3.40
C VAL A 727 28.80 -2.10 -4.61
N ILE A 728 28.13 -1.45 -5.57
CA ILE A 728 27.79 -2.04 -6.87
C ILE A 728 28.73 -1.50 -7.94
N ALA A 729 29.52 -2.39 -8.56
CA ALA A 729 30.42 -2.02 -9.65
C ALA A 729 29.64 -1.48 -10.87
N GLU A 730 30.30 -0.60 -11.68
CA GLU A 730 29.66 -0.06 -12.88
C GLU A 730 29.30 -1.12 -13.92
N ASP A 731 29.97 -2.26 -13.90
CA ASP A 731 29.77 -3.41 -14.80
C ASP A 731 29.05 -4.58 -14.13
N ASP A 732 28.43 -4.37 -12.98
CA ASP A 732 27.63 -5.38 -12.31
C ASP A 732 26.44 -5.77 -13.20
N PRO A 733 26.23 -7.07 -13.48
CA PRO A 733 25.15 -7.52 -14.37
C PRO A 733 23.76 -7.23 -13.83
N ASN A 734 23.61 -7.05 -12.52
CA ASN A 734 22.34 -6.79 -11.85
C ASN A 734 22.06 -5.30 -11.60
N ARG A 735 22.93 -4.42 -12.11
CA ARG A 735 22.83 -2.97 -11.88
C ARG A 735 21.49 -2.37 -12.31
N ASP A 736 20.94 -2.86 -13.40
CA ASP A 736 19.69 -2.35 -13.97
C ASP A 736 18.44 -3.09 -13.44
N TYR A 737 18.61 -4.01 -12.51
CA TYR A 737 17.53 -4.75 -11.89
C TYR A 737 16.62 -3.83 -11.06
N LYS A 738 15.33 -4.11 -11.10
CA LYS A 738 14.31 -3.47 -10.26
C LYS A 738 13.61 -4.54 -9.43
N MET A 739 13.39 -4.25 -8.15
CA MET A 739 12.68 -5.13 -7.24
C MET A 739 11.16 -4.87 -7.27
N GLY A 740 10.57 -4.61 -8.37
CA GLY A 740 9.15 -4.30 -8.46
C GLY A 740 8.29 -5.49 -8.88
N VAL A 741 8.59 -6.70 -8.39
CA VAL A 741 7.98 -7.91 -8.96
C VAL A 741 7.65 -8.99 -7.93
N MET A 742 7.58 -8.65 -6.65
CA MET A 742 7.14 -9.59 -5.61
C MET A 742 5.62 -9.81 -5.70
N ALA A 743 5.17 -10.86 -5.03
CA ALA A 743 3.74 -11.09 -4.82
C ALA A 743 3.10 -9.84 -4.19
N ASN A 744 1.88 -9.53 -4.57
CA ASN A 744 1.15 -8.39 -4.03
C ASN A 744 0.72 -8.60 -2.57
N GLU A 745 0.27 -7.54 -1.91
CA GLU A 745 -0.07 -7.59 -0.48
C GLU A 745 -1.25 -8.51 -0.17
N THR A 746 -2.21 -8.68 -1.08
CA THR A 746 -3.28 -9.67 -0.93
C THR A 746 -2.71 -11.09 -0.80
N VAL A 747 -1.73 -11.47 -1.64
CA VAL A 747 -1.07 -12.80 -1.55
C VAL A 747 -0.30 -12.95 -0.24
N ILE A 748 0.38 -11.89 0.20
CA ILE A 748 1.07 -11.88 1.51
C ILE A 748 0.06 -12.07 2.64
N GLY A 749 -1.07 -11.38 2.59
CA GLY A 749 -2.20 -11.56 3.51
C GLY A 749 -2.73 -13.00 3.52
N GLN A 750 -2.94 -13.59 2.32
CA GLN A 750 -3.39 -14.98 2.16
C GLN A 750 -2.46 -16.01 2.82
N THR A 751 -1.19 -15.67 3.03
CA THR A 751 -0.28 -16.56 3.77
C THR A 751 -0.65 -16.71 5.24
N PHE A 752 -1.32 -15.74 5.85
CA PHE A 752 -1.52 -15.65 7.31
C PHE A 752 -0.24 -15.91 8.10
N SER A 753 0.90 -15.45 7.58
CA SER A 753 2.22 -15.71 8.14
C SER A 753 2.97 -14.41 8.45
N LYS A 754 2.94 -13.99 9.72
CA LYS A 754 3.76 -12.87 10.20
C LYS A 754 5.25 -13.11 9.99
N GLN A 755 5.68 -14.38 10.02
CA GLN A 755 7.06 -14.75 9.75
C GLN A 755 7.43 -14.44 8.29
N LEU A 756 6.60 -14.83 7.32
CA LEU A 756 6.88 -14.62 5.91
C LEU A 756 6.81 -13.12 5.56
N ALA A 757 5.86 -12.40 6.16
CA ALA A 757 5.80 -10.93 6.08
C ALA A 757 7.08 -10.28 6.63
N ALA A 758 7.61 -10.77 7.76
CA ALA A 758 8.90 -10.30 8.29
C ALA A 758 10.08 -10.61 7.33
N GLU A 759 10.07 -11.77 6.67
CA GLU A 759 11.07 -12.08 5.64
C GLU A 759 10.99 -11.11 4.45
N TRP A 760 9.80 -10.68 4.06
CA TRP A 760 9.61 -9.62 3.08
C TRP A 760 10.22 -8.29 3.56
N GLY A 761 9.95 -7.90 4.80
CA GLY A 761 10.58 -6.72 5.41
C GLY A 761 12.11 -6.76 5.40
N LYS A 762 12.71 -7.95 5.64
CA LYS A 762 14.17 -8.16 5.53
C LYS A 762 14.67 -8.06 4.09
N ALA A 763 13.93 -8.60 3.12
CA ALA A 763 14.28 -8.49 1.71
C ALA A 763 14.31 -7.03 1.25
N VAL A 764 13.27 -6.25 1.60
CA VAL A 764 13.22 -4.80 1.38
C VAL A 764 14.38 -4.08 2.06
N GLY A 765 14.67 -4.43 3.33
CA GLY A 765 15.79 -3.86 4.08
C GLY A 765 17.16 -4.12 3.42
N ASN A 766 17.43 -5.36 3.05
CA ASN A 766 18.66 -5.71 2.33
C ASN A 766 18.78 -4.97 1.00
N TYR A 767 17.69 -4.95 0.19
CA TYR A 767 17.69 -4.25 -1.07
C TYR A 767 17.94 -2.74 -0.89
N SER A 768 17.37 -2.14 0.14
CA SER A 768 17.54 -0.72 0.44
C SER A 768 19.00 -0.32 0.65
N LEU A 769 19.80 -1.18 1.30
CA LEU A 769 21.24 -0.96 1.51
C LEU A 769 22.02 -0.98 0.19
N TRP A 770 21.76 -1.95 -0.68
CA TRP A 770 22.39 -2.04 -2.00
C TRP A 770 21.96 -0.93 -2.95
N ALA A 771 20.68 -0.53 -2.87
CA ALA A 771 20.12 0.56 -3.69
C ALA A 771 20.44 1.96 -3.15
N ASN A 772 21.06 2.08 -1.97
CA ASN A 772 21.26 3.35 -1.26
C ASN A 772 19.97 4.16 -1.13
N THR A 773 18.89 3.48 -0.73
CA THR A 773 17.54 4.04 -0.56
C THR A 773 17.16 3.96 0.91
N ALA A 774 16.70 5.07 1.47
CA ALA A 774 16.43 5.14 2.91
C ALA A 774 14.94 5.12 3.26
N ILE A 775 14.06 5.39 2.29
CA ILE A 775 12.61 5.50 2.52
C ILE A 775 11.89 4.63 1.50
N TRP A 776 10.96 3.79 1.96
CA TRP A 776 10.10 2.99 1.10
C TRP A 776 8.62 3.21 1.44
N TRP A 777 7.85 3.64 0.43
CA TRP A 777 6.40 3.84 0.50
C TRP A 777 5.70 2.54 0.09
N GLY A 778 5.57 1.60 1.00
CA GLY A 778 5.28 0.27 0.55
C GLY A 778 4.46 -0.66 1.44
N VAL A 779 3.89 -0.26 2.57
CA VAL A 779 2.94 -1.10 3.33
C VAL A 779 1.56 -0.47 3.22
N GLY A 780 0.66 -1.10 2.46
CA GLY A 780 -0.73 -0.68 2.31
C GLY A 780 -1.56 -1.11 3.51
N THR A 781 -2.12 -0.17 4.25
CA THR A 781 -2.88 -0.45 5.49
C THR A 781 -4.36 -0.12 5.40
N ASN A 782 -4.85 0.31 4.24
CA ASN A 782 -6.28 0.44 4.00
C ASN A 782 -6.95 -0.93 3.87
N LEU A 783 -8.27 -1.00 4.00
CA LEU A 783 -9.00 -2.25 3.96
C LEU A 783 -9.59 -2.54 2.58
N HIS A 784 -9.89 -3.80 2.33
CA HIS A 784 -10.76 -4.24 1.25
C HIS A 784 -12.22 -4.01 1.67
N ARG A 785 -12.63 -2.75 1.86
CA ARG A 785 -13.98 -2.39 2.27
C ARG A 785 -15.03 -2.95 1.29
N THR A 786 -14.74 -2.85 -0.01
CA THR A 786 -15.50 -3.49 -1.06
C THR A 786 -14.61 -4.21 -2.07
N PRO A 787 -15.11 -5.25 -2.75
CA PRO A 787 -14.38 -5.85 -3.87
C PRO A 787 -14.22 -4.93 -5.08
N TYR A 788 -14.95 -3.82 -5.15
CA TYR A 788 -14.96 -2.94 -6.32
C TYR A 788 -13.79 -1.97 -6.39
N ASN A 789 -13.06 -1.76 -5.30
CA ASN A 789 -11.85 -0.94 -5.34
C ASN A 789 -10.74 -1.67 -6.11
N ALA A 790 -10.34 -1.15 -7.27
CA ALA A 790 -9.30 -1.77 -8.09
C ALA A 790 -7.87 -1.62 -7.50
N ARG A 791 -7.73 -1.07 -6.31
CA ARG A 791 -6.47 -0.96 -5.59
C ARG A 791 -6.32 -1.95 -4.43
N ASN A 792 -7.28 -2.87 -4.25
CA ASN A 792 -7.20 -3.91 -3.22
C ASN A 792 -5.91 -4.74 -3.30
N HIS A 793 -5.30 -4.88 -4.48
CA HIS A 793 -4.02 -5.57 -4.65
C HIS A 793 -2.86 -4.92 -3.87
N GLU A 794 -2.97 -3.67 -3.46
CA GLU A 794 -1.99 -2.95 -2.64
C GLU A 794 -2.28 -3.03 -1.14
N TYR A 795 -3.32 -3.76 -0.74
CA TYR A 795 -3.76 -3.92 0.64
C TYR A 795 -3.87 -5.41 0.99
N PHE A 796 -3.93 -5.74 2.28
CA PHE A 796 -3.86 -7.14 2.71
C PHE A 796 -5.20 -7.85 2.76
N SER A 797 -6.29 -7.17 3.19
CA SER A 797 -7.51 -7.85 3.62
C SER A 797 -8.69 -6.91 3.89
N GLU A 798 -9.90 -7.49 3.99
CA GLU A 798 -11.07 -6.85 4.60
C GLU A 798 -10.97 -6.77 6.14
N ASP A 799 -10.00 -7.46 6.76
CA ASP A 799 -9.81 -7.52 8.21
C ASP A 799 -8.66 -6.64 8.70
N ALA A 800 -8.99 -5.77 9.66
CA ALA A 800 -8.05 -4.80 10.23
C ALA A 800 -6.92 -5.46 11.07
N VAL A 801 -7.20 -6.58 11.74
CA VAL A 801 -6.20 -7.30 12.57
C VAL A 801 -5.22 -8.08 11.70
N LEU A 802 -5.70 -8.70 10.62
CA LEU A 802 -4.82 -9.34 9.64
C LEU A 802 -3.87 -8.30 9.02
N THR A 803 -4.41 -7.16 8.58
CA THR A 803 -3.65 -6.02 8.05
C THR A 803 -2.62 -5.51 9.06
N ALA A 804 -3.02 -5.32 10.32
CA ALA A 804 -2.15 -4.88 11.41
C ALA A 804 -0.97 -5.84 11.63
N GLY A 805 -1.23 -7.13 11.70
CA GLY A 805 -0.21 -8.16 11.94
C GLY A 805 0.82 -8.26 10.81
N GLN A 806 0.37 -8.22 9.55
CA GLN A 806 1.24 -8.27 8.38
C GLN A 806 2.08 -6.99 8.26
N GLY A 807 1.45 -5.82 8.33
CA GLY A 807 2.13 -4.53 8.20
C GLY A 807 3.18 -4.30 9.29
N ALA A 808 2.83 -4.57 10.55
CA ALA A 808 3.77 -4.45 11.67
C ALA A 808 4.97 -5.40 11.54
N ALA A 809 4.75 -6.65 11.08
CA ALA A 809 5.82 -7.61 10.88
C ALA A 809 6.84 -7.17 9.82
N ILE A 810 6.37 -6.63 8.69
CA ILE A 810 7.21 -6.08 7.61
C ILE A 810 8.07 -4.93 8.14
N ILE A 811 7.43 -3.95 8.78
CA ILE A 811 8.10 -2.73 9.26
C ILE A 811 9.15 -3.07 10.31
N LYS A 812 8.79 -3.87 11.30
CA LYS A 812 9.70 -4.28 12.38
C LYS A 812 10.95 -4.98 11.87
N ALA A 813 10.79 -5.86 10.87
CA ALA A 813 11.92 -6.58 10.28
C ALA A 813 12.81 -5.67 9.41
N GLY A 814 12.24 -4.69 8.72
CA GLY A 814 12.98 -3.72 7.92
C GLY A 814 13.84 -2.78 8.77
N HIS A 815 13.46 -2.49 10.01
CA HIS A 815 14.23 -1.63 10.92
C HIS A 815 15.65 -2.16 11.18
N ASP A 816 15.87 -3.46 11.15
CA ASP A 816 17.20 -4.06 11.34
C ASP A 816 18.20 -3.61 10.26
N TYR A 817 17.72 -3.09 9.14
CA TYR A 817 18.50 -2.58 8.01
C TYR A 817 18.41 -1.05 7.87
N GLY A 818 17.71 -0.39 8.77
CA GLY A 818 17.59 1.06 8.83
C GLY A 818 16.73 1.69 7.72
N VAL A 819 15.96 0.91 6.96
CA VAL A 819 15.02 1.46 6.00
C VAL A 819 13.79 2.01 6.72
N LEU A 820 13.38 3.23 6.36
CA LEU A 820 12.14 3.85 6.84
C LEU A 820 10.99 3.31 5.98
N ILE A 821 10.27 2.32 6.49
CA ILE A 821 9.10 1.77 5.83
C ILE A 821 7.87 2.55 6.28
N ALA A 822 7.13 3.08 5.33
CA ALA A 822 5.97 3.93 5.57
C ALA A 822 4.67 3.17 5.29
N PRO A 823 3.82 2.96 6.31
CA PRO A 823 2.44 2.58 6.06
C PRO A 823 1.71 3.68 5.28
N LYS A 824 0.81 3.26 4.38
CA LYS A 824 0.00 4.11 3.52
C LYS A 824 -1.36 3.47 3.26
N HIS A 825 -2.39 4.23 3.01
CA HIS A 825 -2.48 5.68 3.04
C HIS A 825 -3.28 6.09 4.29
N LEU A 826 -2.78 7.01 5.08
CA LEU A 826 -3.47 7.47 6.28
C LEU A 826 -4.35 8.68 5.93
N ALA A 827 -5.66 8.53 5.88
CA ALA A 827 -6.49 7.35 6.07
C ALA A 827 -7.65 7.32 5.05
N PHE A 828 -8.37 6.20 5.02
CA PHE A 828 -9.63 6.02 4.29
C PHE A 828 -9.48 6.00 2.77
N ASN A 829 -8.37 5.49 2.22
CA ASN A 829 -8.19 5.37 0.76
C ASN A 829 -8.71 4.01 0.26
N ASP A 830 -9.99 3.78 0.42
CA ASP A 830 -10.69 2.57 0.01
C ASP A 830 -11.46 2.73 -1.31
N THR A 831 -11.43 3.92 -1.90
CA THR A 831 -11.97 4.21 -3.23
C THR A 831 -10.98 5.00 -4.08
N GLU A 832 -10.93 4.66 -5.37
CA GLU A 832 -10.16 5.43 -6.36
C GLU A 832 -11.05 6.42 -7.14
N ILE A 833 -12.38 6.36 -6.95
CA ILE A 833 -13.34 7.21 -7.64
C ILE A 833 -13.28 8.61 -7.04
N ASN A 834 -12.87 9.60 -7.85
CA ASN A 834 -12.74 11.00 -7.40
C ASN A 834 -11.82 11.20 -6.17
N ARG A 835 -10.87 10.29 -5.91
CA ARG A 835 -10.03 10.29 -4.70
C ARG A 835 -9.42 11.65 -4.37
N THR A 836 -9.07 12.48 -5.38
CA THR A 836 -8.70 13.88 -5.16
C THR A 836 -9.96 14.73 -5.08
N GLY A 837 -10.38 15.07 -3.87
CA GLY A 837 -11.53 15.94 -3.65
C GLY A 837 -12.79 15.24 -3.16
N ILE A 838 -12.80 13.91 -3.05
CA ILE A 838 -13.87 13.18 -2.37
C ILE A 838 -13.85 13.51 -0.86
N ALA A 839 -15.04 13.63 -0.29
CA ALA A 839 -15.25 13.79 1.15
C ALA A 839 -15.82 12.47 1.69
N GLU A 840 -15.06 11.77 2.52
CA GLU A 840 -15.44 10.49 3.08
C GLU A 840 -15.97 10.63 4.49
N PHE A 841 -17.15 10.04 4.74
CA PHE A 841 -17.86 10.16 5.99
C PHE A 841 -18.18 8.80 6.58
N MET A 842 -17.87 8.65 7.88
CA MET A 842 -18.11 7.44 8.66
C MET A 842 -18.25 7.78 10.15
N THR A 843 -18.63 6.82 10.96
CA THR A 843 -18.58 6.97 12.43
C THR A 843 -17.14 6.90 12.93
N GLU A 844 -16.87 7.52 14.09
CA GLU A 844 -15.53 7.37 14.69
C GLU A 844 -15.28 5.92 15.17
N GLN A 845 -16.32 5.14 15.42
CA GLN A 845 -16.20 3.72 15.73
C GLN A 845 -15.64 2.96 14.51
N ALA A 846 -16.27 3.08 13.35
CA ALA A 846 -15.80 2.44 12.11
C ALA A 846 -14.38 2.89 11.77
N ALA A 847 -14.10 4.18 11.88
CA ALA A 847 -12.76 4.72 11.64
C ALA A 847 -11.69 4.07 12.53
N ARG A 848 -11.92 3.95 13.85
CA ARG A 848 -10.94 3.43 14.80
C ARG A 848 -10.80 1.92 14.78
N GLU A 849 -11.91 1.17 14.64
CA GLU A 849 -11.91 -0.30 14.72
C GLU A 849 -11.59 -0.97 13.39
N ASN A 850 -11.85 -0.30 12.26
CA ASN A 850 -11.57 -0.81 10.92
C ASN A 850 -10.38 -0.05 10.29
N GLU A 851 -10.60 1.18 9.82
CA GLU A 851 -9.71 1.87 8.90
C GLU A 851 -8.34 2.25 9.48
N LEU A 852 -8.31 2.61 10.76
CA LEU A 852 -7.09 3.11 11.40
C LEU A 852 -6.25 2.01 12.08
N ARG A 853 -6.85 0.85 12.37
CA ARG A 853 -6.21 -0.20 13.18
C ARG A 853 -4.92 -0.73 12.55
N GLY A 854 -4.89 -0.90 11.23
CA GLY A 854 -3.70 -1.34 10.49
C GLY A 854 -2.52 -0.37 10.67
N THR A 855 -2.76 0.93 10.47
CA THR A 855 -1.72 1.96 10.66
C THR A 855 -1.34 2.10 12.14
N GLN A 856 -2.29 2.02 13.06
CA GLN A 856 -2.03 2.07 14.51
C GLN A 856 -1.00 1.02 14.93
N SER A 857 -1.18 -0.23 14.53
CA SER A 857 -0.24 -1.30 14.84
C SER A 857 1.15 -1.07 14.25
N CYS A 858 1.22 -0.55 13.03
CA CYS A 858 2.50 -0.16 12.41
C CYS A 858 3.27 0.86 13.28
N ILE A 859 2.57 1.77 13.95
CA ILE A 859 3.17 2.79 14.82
C ILE A 859 3.47 2.23 16.22
N GLU A 860 2.48 1.62 16.88
CA GLU A 860 2.57 1.23 18.29
C GLU A 860 3.39 -0.06 18.47
N ASP A 861 3.19 -1.08 17.62
CA ASP A 861 3.84 -2.39 17.75
C ASP A 861 5.17 -2.49 17.00
N ALA A 862 5.28 -1.76 15.87
CA ALA A 862 6.47 -1.80 15.03
C ALA A 862 7.32 -0.52 15.08
N ASN A 863 6.88 0.55 15.76
CA ASN A 863 7.58 1.83 15.86
C ASN A 863 7.95 2.39 14.47
N ALA A 864 7.01 2.39 13.52
CA ALA A 864 7.24 2.99 12.21
C ALA A 864 7.70 4.44 12.35
N LEU A 865 8.75 4.80 11.60
CA LEU A 865 9.33 6.14 11.59
C LEU A 865 9.04 6.91 10.30
N ALA A 866 8.13 6.41 9.49
CA ALA A 866 7.60 7.09 8.31
C ALA A 866 6.11 6.76 8.15
N VAL A 867 5.33 7.68 7.56
CA VAL A 867 3.91 7.51 7.21
C VAL A 867 3.62 8.34 5.96
N MET A 868 2.70 7.88 5.10
CA MET A 868 2.15 8.66 3.99
C MET A 868 0.66 8.94 4.25
N THR A 869 0.24 10.20 4.06
CA THR A 869 -1.18 10.56 4.08
C THR A 869 -1.85 10.17 2.75
N THR A 870 -3.13 10.45 2.60
CA THR A 870 -3.93 10.04 1.44
C THR A 870 -4.39 11.24 0.60
N TYR A 871 -4.97 10.96 -0.59
CA TYR A 871 -5.57 11.96 -1.49
C TYR A 871 -6.91 12.49 -1.01
N ASN A 872 -7.74 11.67 -0.37
CA ASN A 872 -9.11 12.00 0.01
C ASN A 872 -9.19 12.97 1.20
N ARG A 873 -10.38 13.44 1.49
CA ARG A 873 -10.72 14.13 2.72
C ARG A 873 -11.22 13.15 3.77
N VAL A 874 -10.98 13.48 5.02
CA VAL A 874 -11.65 12.92 6.20
C VAL A 874 -12.77 13.89 6.56
N GLY A 875 -14.03 13.51 6.35
CA GLY A 875 -15.12 14.46 6.34
C GLY A 875 -14.86 15.58 5.31
N CYS A 876 -14.90 16.83 5.73
CA CYS A 876 -14.67 17.98 4.86
C CYS A 876 -13.20 18.47 4.79
N VAL A 877 -12.26 17.85 5.53
CA VAL A 877 -10.87 18.32 5.65
C VAL A 877 -9.93 17.35 4.95
N THR A 878 -9.02 17.85 4.10
CA THR A 878 -8.00 17.01 3.48
C THR A 878 -7.18 16.28 4.55
N SER A 879 -6.88 15.00 4.32
CA SER A 879 -6.21 14.14 5.32
C SER A 879 -4.94 14.77 5.89
N ASN A 880 -4.10 15.37 5.04
CA ASN A 880 -2.84 16.03 5.45
C ASN A 880 -3.04 17.34 6.27
N ALA A 881 -4.25 17.89 6.25
CA ALA A 881 -4.61 19.06 7.04
C ALA A 881 -5.50 18.74 8.26
N HIS A 882 -5.87 17.47 8.46
CA HIS A 882 -6.81 17.06 9.50
C HIS A 882 -6.14 16.96 10.88
N THR A 883 -6.42 17.93 11.76
CA THR A 883 -5.78 18.02 13.08
C THR A 883 -6.14 16.84 14.00
N GLY A 884 -7.41 16.42 13.99
CA GLY A 884 -7.85 15.26 14.78
C GLY A 884 -7.06 13.99 14.44
N LEU A 885 -6.95 13.70 13.14
CA LEU A 885 -6.26 12.51 12.64
C LEU A 885 -4.74 12.59 12.90
N LEU A 886 -4.07 13.65 12.43
CA LEU A 886 -2.61 13.67 12.40
C LEU A 886 -1.99 14.13 13.71
N LEU A 887 -2.43 15.30 14.25
CA LEU A 887 -1.83 15.83 15.46
C LEU A 887 -2.30 15.08 16.71
N ASN A 888 -3.62 14.77 16.78
CA ASN A 888 -4.17 14.22 18.00
C ASN A 888 -4.06 12.67 18.00
N ILE A 889 -4.58 11.98 17.01
CA ILE A 889 -4.49 10.52 16.97
C ILE A 889 -3.04 10.07 16.70
N LEU A 890 -2.48 10.39 15.51
CA LEU A 890 -1.19 9.86 15.10
C LEU A 890 -0.05 10.27 16.05
N HIS A 891 0.12 11.59 16.31
CA HIS A 891 1.24 12.06 17.11
C HIS A 891 1.03 11.92 18.61
N LYS A 892 -0.17 12.28 19.16
CA LYS A 892 -0.40 12.29 20.60
C LYS A 892 -0.88 10.95 21.14
N GLU A 893 -1.91 10.34 20.52
CA GLU A 893 -2.44 9.06 21.00
C GLU A 893 -1.46 7.91 20.70
N TRP A 894 -1.01 7.75 19.46
CA TRP A 894 -0.14 6.64 19.07
C TRP A 894 1.36 6.93 19.26
N GLY A 895 1.74 8.19 19.47
CA GLY A 895 3.12 8.56 19.77
C GLY A 895 4.06 8.56 18.58
N PHE A 896 3.57 8.73 17.35
CA PHE A 896 4.39 8.83 16.15
C PHE A 896 5.40 10.00 16.23
N LYS A 897 6.64 9.73 15.83
CA LYS A 897 7.77 10.69 15.94
C LYS A 897 8.60 10.78 14.65
N GLY A 898 8.03 10.32 13.55
CA GLY A 898 8.77 10.08 12.31
C GLY A 898 8.54 11.11 11.22
N LEU A 899 9.01 10.74 10.04
CA LEU A 899 8.83 11.46 8.79
C LEU A 899 7.42 11.20 8.25
N MET A 900 6.70 12.27 7.92
CA MET A 900 5.39 12.19 7.30
C MET A 900 5.40 12.90 5.95
N SER A 901 5.00 12.19 4.89
CA SER A 901 4.81 12.77 3.56
C SER A 901 3.33 12.86 3.23
N GLU A 902 2.94 13.90 2.49
CA GLU A 902 1.68 13.81 1.75
C GLU A 902 1.84 12.77 0.63
N ASP A 903 0.71 12.30 0.09
CA ASP A 903 0.68 11.57 -1.18
C ASP A 903 0.94 12.53 -2.36
N PHE A 904 1.13 12.03 -3.56
CA PHE A 904 1.55 12.83 -4.73
C PHE A 904 0.44 13.78 -5.22
N ILE A 905 -0.01 14.69 -4.34
CA ILE A 905 -0.99 15.73 -4.65
C ILE A 905 -0.26 16.91 -5.29
N GLN A 906 -0.60 17.22 -6.54
CA GLN A 906 0.03 18.31 -7.31
C GLN A 906 -0.78 19.62 -7.30
N ASP A 907 -1.75 19.74 -6.41
CA ASP A 907 -2.55 20.96 -6.24
C ASP A 907 -2.21 21.66 -4.93
N PRO A 908 -1.45 22.79 -4.96
CA PRO A 908 -1.06 23.50 -3.75
C PRO A 908 -2.22 24.02 -2.90
N ALA A 909 -3.35 24.36 -3.51
CA ALA A 909 -4.53 24.80 -2.77
C ALA A 909 -5.17 23.64 -2.00
N TYR A 910 -5.18 22.47 -2.61
CA TYR A 910 -5.73 21.25 -2.00
C TYR A 910 -4.83 20.68 -0.89
N THR A 911 -3.50 20.71 -1.06
CA THR A 911 -2.53 20.21 -0.06
C THR A 911 -2.55 21.00 1.26
N LYS A 912 -2.89 22.30 1.23
CA LYS A 912 -3.00 23.13 2.45
C LYS A 912 -1.74 23.09 3.33
N ILE A 913 -0.56 23.34 2.74
CA ILE A 913 0.77 23.15 3.36
C ILE A 913 0.90 23.80 4.75
N ARG A 914 0.25 24.94 4.99
CA ARG A 914 0.31 25.61 6.30
C ARG A 914 -0.25 24.72 7.41
N MET A 915 -1.42 24.11 7.18
CA MET A 915 -2.04 23.20 8.14
C MET A 915 -1.34 21.83 8.14
N ALA A 916 -0.87 21.36 6.99
CA ALA A 916 -0.09 20.13 6.91
C ALA A 916 1.14 20.20 7.83
N VAL A 917 1.91 21.29 7.77
CA VAL A 917 3.08 21.51 8.64
C VAL A 917 2.67 21.65 10.11
N HIS A 918 1.56 22.32 10.41
CA HIS A 918 1.01 22.40 11.78
C HIS A 918 0.71 21.02 12.37
N ASN A 919 0.20 20.12 11.54
CA ASN A 919 -0.17 18.77 11.93
C ASN A 919 1.00 17.76 11.84
N GLY A 920 2.23 18.24 11.58
CA GLY A 920 3.42 17.41 11.60
C GLY A 920 3.82 16.77 10.27
N VAL A 921 3.15 17.12 9.15
CA VAL A 921 3.60 16.71 7.80
C VAL A 921 4.96 17.32 7.52
N THR A 922 5.95 16.48 7.30
CA THR A 922 7.35 16.91 7.23
C THR A 922 7.81 17.29 5.83
N MET A 923 7.09 16.86 4.80
CA MET A 923 7.37 17.18 3.41
C MET A 923 6.18 16.92 2.51
N THR A 924 6.16 17.67 1.40
CA THR A 924 5.21 17.44 0.30
C THR A 924 5.89 16.67 -0.83
N CYS A 925 5.11 15.96 -1.64
CA CYS A 925 5.63 15.20 -2.80
C CYS A 925 5.93 16.04 -4.03
N ASN A 926 6.16 17.34 -3.88
CA ASN A 926 6.57 18.21 -4.97
C ASN A 926 8.06 18.06 -5.28
N THR A 927 8.39 18.12 -6.56
CA THR A 927 9.78 18.04 -7.03
C THR A 927 10.31 19.43 -7.37
N GLY A 928 11.60 19.66 -7.18
CA GLY A 928 12.26 20.92 -7.54
C GLY A 928 13.70 20.96 -7.04
N ASP A 929 14.42 21.96 -7.50
CA ASP A 929 15.78 22.23 -7.04
C ASP A 929 15.78 22.66 -5.56
N ASN A 930 16.87 22.38 -4.86
CA ASN A 930 17.05 22.78 -3.46
C ASN A 930 17.21 24.33 -3.32
N THR A 931 16.17 25.07 -3.70
CA THR A 931 16.12 26.54 -3.71
C THR A 931 14.75 27.09 -3.33
N MET A 932 14.72 28.27 -2.70
CA MET A 932 13.47 28.99 -2.43
C MET A 932 12.70 29.34 -3.71
N ALA A 933 13.38 29.57 -4.82
CA ALA A 933 12.72 29.88 -6.09
C ALA A 933 11.89 28.69 -6.60
N ALA A 934 12.35 27.45 -6.37
CA ALA A 934 11.57 26.26 -6.70
C ALA A 934 10.36 26.12 -5.77
N VAL A 935 10.53 26.38 -4.49
CA VAL A 935 9.42 26.38 -3.50
C VAL A 935 8.37 27.41 -3.86
N GLU A 936 8.77 28.66 -4.08
CA GLU A 936 7.85 29.78 -4.40
C GLU A 936 7.14 29.60 -5.75
N ALA A 937 7.70 28.79 -6.65
CA ALA A 937 7.04 28.45 -7.91
C ALA A 937 5.80 27.53 -7.69
N VAL A 938 5.85 26.67 -6.68
CA VAL A 938 4.73 25.80 -6.27
C VAL A 938 3.85 26.49 -5.23
N TRP A 939 4.49 27.10 -4.20
CA TRP A 939 3.86 27.70 -3.03
C TRP A 939 4.19 29.19 -2.96
N PRO A 940 3.52 30.10 -3.71
CA PRO A 940 3.88 31.53 -3.77
C PRO A 940 3.87 32.25 -2.42
N TYR A 941 3.07 31.81 -1.47
CA TYR A 941 2.97 32.37 -0.12
C TYR A 941 3.94 31.71 0.89
N TRP A 942 4.59 30.61 0.53
CA TRP A 942 5.54 29.88 1.38
C TRP A 942 6.93 30.49 1.24
N SER A 943 7.12 31.65 1.83
CA SER A 943 8.33 32.48 1.69
C SER A 943 8.93 32.85 3.04
N VAL A 944 10.23 33.16 3.06
CA VAL A 944 10.91 33.62 4.27
C VAL A 944 10.26 34.89 4.83
N GLU A 945 9.80 35.82 3.96
CA GLU A 945 9.15 37.07 4.38
C GLU A 945 7.85 36.78 5.14
N ASN A 946 7.00 35.91 4.62
CA ASN A 946 5.72 35.56 5.26
C ASN A 946 5.92 34.72 6.51
N ALA A 947 6.72 33.65 6.44
CA ALA A 947 6.96 32.74 7.56
C ALA A 947 7.59 33.44 8.77
N SER A 948 8.50 34.42 8.54
CA SER A 948 9.17 35.15 9.63
C SER A 948 8.25 36.02 10.47
N GLN A 949 6.98 36.17 10.12
CA GLN A 949 5.98 36.94 10.85
C GLN A 949 5.15 36.13 11.84
N SER A 950 5.20 34.79 11.77
CA SER A 950 4.36 33.89 12.58
C SER A 950 5.21 33.07 13.55
N GLU A 951 5.12 33.34 14.87
CA GLU A 951 5.77 32.50 15.89
C GLU A 951 5.29 31.04 15.83
N GLU A 952 3.99 30.84 15.60
CA GLU A 952 3.40 29.51 15.49
C GLU A 952 4.01 28.73 14.31
N LEU A 953 4.03 29.30 13.09
CA LEU A 953 4.63 28.62 11.94
C LEU A 953 6.12 28.32 12.14
N LEU A 954 6.88 29.24 12.73
CA LEU A 954 8.29 29.00 13.03
C LEU A 954 8.49 27.84 14.01
N THR A 955 7.59 27.71 14.99
CA THR A 955 7.59 26.61 15.96
C THR A 955 7.22 25.29 15.28
N ASP A 956 6.17 25.29 14.47
CA ASP A 956 5.72 24.13 13.71
C ASP A 956 6.80 23.62 12.75
N LEU A 957 7.46 24.52 12.02
CA LEU A 957 8.59 24.18 11.15
C LEU A 957 9.75 23.53 11.91
N LYS A 958 10.09 24.01 13.10
CA LYS A 958 11.12 23.35 13.92
C LYS A 958 10.70 21.97 14.39
N GLN A 959 9.44 21.81 14.75
CA GLN A 959 8.91 20.52 15.18
C GLN A 959 8.88 19.50 14.04
N THR A 960 8.43 19.89 12.85
CA THR A 960 8.44 19.00 11.67
C THR A 960 9.86 18.64 11.25
N MET A 961 10.80 19.59 11.32
CA MET A 961 12.22 19.30 11.06
C MET A 961 12.83 18.40 12.11
N LEU A 962 12.42 18.49 13.36
CA LEU A 962 12.82 17.54 14.41
C LEU A 962 12.35 16.12 14.07
N TYR A 963 11.09 15.93 13.76
CA TYR A 963 10.54 14.62 13.39
C TYR A 963 11.27 14.00 12.18
N GLN A 964 11.44 14.80 11.12
CA GLN A 964 12.11 14.31 9.93
C GLN A 964 13.59 13.93 10.18
N ASN A 965 14.34 14.80 10.87
CA ASN A 965 15.76 14.53 11.16
C ASN A 965 15.93 13.44 12.23
N TYR A 966 14.97 13.28 13.14
CA TYR A 966 14.95 12.15 14.07
C TYR A 966 14.82 10.80 13.31
N ALA A 967 13.88 10.71 12.36
CA ALA A 967 13.75 9.53 11.53
C ALA A 967 15.04 9.25 10.73
N LEU A 968 15.60 10.27 10.08
CA LEU A 968 16.84 10.11 9.31
C LEU A 968 18.03 9.71 10.19
N ALA A 969 18.18 10.27 11.39
CA ALA A 969 19.27 9.95 12.31
C ALA A 969 19.23 8.47 12.78
N ASN A 970 18.05 7.85 12.72
CA ASN A 970 17.81 6.46 13.06
C ASN A 970 17.56 5.57 11.81
N SER A 971 18.13 5.96 10.66
CA SER A 971 17.99 5.22 9.40
C SER A 971 19.34 4.98 8.71
N ASN A 972 19.31 4.16 7.65
CA ASN A 972 20.49 3.90 6.80
C ASN A 972 20.93 5.13 5.99
N ALA A 973 20.13 6.21 5.92
CA ALA A 973 20.56 7.49 5.36
C ALA A 973 21.81 8.06 6.05
N MET A 974 22.09 7.63 7.29
CA MET A 974 23.26 8.05 8.05
C MET A 974 24.48 7.15 7.86
N ASP A 975 24.38 6.09 7.08
CA ASP A 975 25.53 5.21 6.80
C ASP A 975 26.59 5.97 6.00
N GLY A 976 27.86 5.75 6.33
CA GLY A 976 29.00 6.51 5.80
C GLY A 976 29.19 7.90 6.41
N MET A 977 28.34 8.35 7.33
CA MET A 977 28.42 9.69 7.95
C MET A 977 28.99 9.67 9.37
N SER A 978 29.79 10.69 9.66
CA SER A 978 30.35 10.97 10.99
C SER A 978 30.28 12.46 11.31
N THR A 979 30.72 12.85 12.50
CA THR A 979 30.83 14.27 12.89
C THR A 979 31.89 15.03 12.06
N SER A 980 32.72 14.35 11.29
CA SER A 980 33.67 14.96 10.34
C SER A 980 33.09 15.14 8.92
N THR A 981 31.87 14.65 8.71
CA THR A 981 31.19 14.78 7.40
C THR A 981 30.88 16.26 7.13
N HIS A 982 31.22 16.69 5.93
CA HIS A 982 30.97 18.03 5.44
C HIS A 982 30.62 18.03 3.95
N ILE A 983 30.05 19.13 3.48
CA ILE A 983 29.68 19.28 2.07
C ILE A 983 30.84 19.89 1.33
N GLU A 984 31.40 19.15 0.35
CA GLU A 984 32.44 19.63 -0.55
C GLU A 984 31.84 19.95 -1.93
N LYS A 985 32.13 21.15 -2.44
CA LYS A 985 31.75 21.52 -3.81
C LYS A 985 32.70 20.87 -4.80
N LEU A 986 32.13 20.07 -5.69
CA LEU A 986 32.90 19.41 -6.76
C LEU A 986 32.94 20.29 -8.01
N ASN A 987 34.10 20.37 -8.63
CA ASN A 987 34.27 21.05 -9.93
C ASN A 987 33.83 20.10 -11.07
N THR A 988 32.70 20.35 -11.63
CA THR A 988 32.21 19.58 -12.78
C THR A 988 32.98 19.91 -14.07
N TRP A 989 32.86 19.04 -15.10
CA TRP A 989 33.49 19.30 -16.40
C TRP A 989 32.93 20.59 -17.06
N TYR A 990 31.65 20.92 -16.83
CA TYR A 990 31.04 22.12 -17.37
C TYR A 990 31.50 23.37 -16.63
N ASP A 991 31.82 23.35 -15.31
CA ASP A 991 32.50 24.42 -14.60
C ASP A 991 33.88 24.70 -15.23
N ASN A 992 34.62 23.66 -15.52
CA ASN A 992 35.90 23.74 -16.19
C ASN A 992 35.78 24.31 -17.60
N LEU A 993 34.71 23.90 -18.34
CA LEU A 993 34.43 24.46 -19.67
C LEU A 993 34.11 25.94 -19.63
N ILE A 994 33.22 26.40 -18.71
CA ILE A 994 32.86 27.79 -18.54
C ILE A 994 34.10 28.60 -18.17
N THR A 995 34.89 28.11 -17.25
CA THR A 995 36.16 28.77 -16.85
C THR A 995 37.13 28.85 -18.00
N GLY A 996 37.29 27.78 -18.78
CA GLY A 996 38.12 27.78 -19.98
C GLY A 996 37.67 28.79 -21.05
N LEU A 997 36.35 28.88 -21.28
CA LEU A 997 35.76 29.87 -22.18
C LEU A 997 35.98 31.32 -21.69
N ARG A 998 35.84 31.58 -20.38
CA ARG A 998 36.13 32.90 -19.79
C ARG A 998 37.58 33.29 -20.00
N ILE A 999 38.52 32.40 -19.70
CA ILE A 999 39.96 32.63 -19.91
C ILE A 999 40.25 32.82 -21.39
N GLY A 1000 39.75 31.95 -22.26
CA GLY A 1000 39.98 32.00 -23.72
C GLY A 1000 39.45 33.29 -24.33
N PHE A 1001 38.21 33.66 -24.06
CA PHE A 1001 37.64 34.94 -24.58
C PHE A 1001 38.31 36.15 -23.96
N GLY A 1002 38.70 36.09 -22.69
CA GLY A 1002 39.48 37.15 -22.04
C GLY A 1002 40.81 37.42 -22.74
N VAL A 1003 41.62 36.39 -22.97
CA VAL A 1003 42.90 36.48 -23.68
C VAL A 1003 42.69 36.97 -25.12
N LEU A 1004 41.71 36.43 -25.85
CA LEU A 1004 41.41 36.86 -27.22
C LEU A 1004 40.98 38.32 -27.27
N THR A 1005 40.17 38.77 -26.32
CA THR A 1005 39.76 40.19 -26.23
C THR A 1005 40.94 41.12 -26.01
N VAL A 1006 41.85 40.75 -25.09
CA VAL A 1006 43.07 41.54 -24.84
C VAL A 1006 43.97 41.58 -26.08
N LEU A 1007 44.19 40.45 -26.74
CA LEU A 1007 44.98 40.37 -27.95
C LEU A 1007 44.36 41.16 -29.10
N CYS A 1008 43.06 41.05 -29.32
CA CYS A 1008 42.37 41.81 -30.35
C CYS A 1008 42.38 43.32 -30.09
N ALA A 1009 42.22 43.73 -28.80
CA ALA A 1009 42.32 45.13 -28.38
C ALA A 1009 43.73 45.67 -28.56
N ALA A 1010 44.76 44.92 -28.20
CA ALA A 1010 46.16 45.25 -28.41
C ALA A 1010 46.46 45.47 -29.90
N MET A 1011 46.01 44.58 -30.79
CA MET A 1011 46.16 44.70 -32.24
C MET A 1011 45.40 45.91 -32.81
N TYR A 1012 44.24 46.25 -32.24
CA TYR A 1012 43.50 47.46 -32.58
C TYR A 1012 44.27 48.70 -32.18
N LEU A 1013 44.83 48.77 -30.94
CA LEU A 1013 45.64 49.89 -30.46
C LEU A 1013 46.95 50.07 -31.23
N LEU A 1014 47.65 48.98 -31.57
CA LEU A 1014 48.85 49.03 -32.42
C LEU A 1014 48.53 49.58 -33.84
N GLY A 1015 47.32 49.26 -34.35
CA GLY A 1015 46.81 49.81 -35.58
C GLY A 1015 46.47 51.29 -35.52
N LEU A 1016 46.25 51.85 -34.29
CA LEU A 1016 46.13 53.32 -34.08
C LEU A 1016 47.47 53.99 -34.05
N LYS A 1017 48.52 53.49 -33.38
CA LYS A 1017 49.85 54.02 -33.29
C LYS A 1017 50.55 54.08 -34.64
N LYS A 1018 50.31 53.24 -35.62
CA LYS A 1018 50.78 53.26 -36.97
C LYS A 1018 50.21 54.37 -37.85
N LYS A 1019 49.33 55.20 -37.35
CA LYS A 1019 48.69 56.34 -38.05
C LYS A 1019 49.31 57.70 -37.68
N GLU A 1020 50.07 57.72 -36.56
CA GLU A 1020 50.77 58.93 -36.08
C GLU A 1020 52.21 59.01 -36.53
N GLN A 1021 52.71 58.00 -37.24
CA GLN A 1021 53.95 57.98 -37.98
C GLN A 1021 53.66 58.04 -39.52
#